data_d46957cb7d4554bf47c6d845a75ee389
#
_entry.id   d46957cb7d4554bf47c6d845a75ee389
#
_cell.length_a   1.000
_cell.length_b   1.000
_cell.length_c   1.000
_cell.angle_alpha   90.00
_cell.angle_beta   90.00
_cell.angle_gamma   90.00
#
_symmetry.space_group_name_H-M   'P 1'
#
loop_
_entity.id
_entity.type
_entity.pdbx_description
1 polymer ?
#
loop_
_entity_poly.entity_id
_entity_poly.type
_entity_poly.pdbx_seq_one_letter_code
_entity_poly.pdbx_strand_id
1 'polypeptide(L)'
;MSRDIFKKRTEYKPFEYPEVQQFIDAMNKTFWVHSEVNFDADVQDFKTKLKPHEQECIKRNALAIAQVEVAVKPFWGDIHKTLPKPEFNNLGATFAESECFDKDTQVLTNGGFKYFRDLTEDDLVAQYEISDKSVTFVKPTEYITKPFKGKLHHYLGKTIDLMVTPEHEIIVENPHSHNIRKAKSCEGIWGRNYFTPAAGYKTGDKEFTTLDRLLIAIQADGSLFGTTPTGKGSNRLDFSFSFKKERKIERVISFLEELGIEYKTSKISRGQTRINASLKGFINIADLDKIKTFNYINLEDIDANWGKQFLEELKLWDGSAKNGTKSFIYYNSREEAINKVIEICALSGYRTCKGINRTAEQGLKVTNPQGNPVRKSSKTCWALTITPLDKTCYPRRSEVEYDDHVYCVTVPSGCIIVRRNKGVVVSGNCRHSEAYARLIEVMGYNDEFKKLLEIPVFKKKLELFEKHFGPDIDFVDKLFFFVIVIENSSLFSQFANILAMSRFKGAMKNIANMIAWSSIDEQGHSNAGIFILNQIFQEHPEMKKSQEAVEEIIKDYIAYESELLDWIFEEGEFEWYTKEDVVNFMKFRVDTALEQMGYNKIYNITPEQYSKMKWFDEEVFSGESDDFFAKRPTAYTKHDKPFDAESLF
;
A
#
# COMPACT_ATOMS: atom_id res chain seq x y z
N MET A 1 32.08 28.72 5.77
CA MET A 1 30.75 28.97 6.36
C MET A 1 30.51 27.91 7.40
N SER A 2 30.08 28.25 8.61
CA SER A 2 29.71 27.24 9.62
C SER A 2 28.54 26.42 9.06
N ARG A 3 28.57 25.10 9.18
CA ARG A 3 27.44 24.22 8.88
C ARG A 3 26.28 24.64 9.81
N ASP A 4 25.05 24.50 9.33
CA ASP A 4 23.83 24.69 10.11
C ASP A 4 22.79 23.69 9.63
N ILE A 5 22.50 22.74 10.47
CA ILE A 5 21.66 21.59 10.16
C ILE A 5 20.20 21.99 9.83
N PHE A 6 19.71 23.08 10.42
CA PHE A 6 18.35 23.61 10.21
C PHE A 6 18.22 24.52 8.98
N LYS A 7 19.35 24.97 8.42
CA LYS A 7 19.31 25.87 7.28
C LYS A 7 19.01 25.14 5.98
N LYS A 8 17.96 25.59 5.26
CA LYS A 8 17.58 25.02 3.97
C LYS A 8 18.71 25.17 2.94
N ARG A 9 18.97 24.09 2.20
CA ARG A 9 19.87 24.07 1.04
C ARG A 9 19.08 23.83 -0.24
N THR A 10 19.48 24.48 -1.34
CA THR A 10 18.86 24.36 -2.65
C THR A 10 19.61 23.42 -3.58
N GLU A 11 20.92 23.28 -3.38
CA GLU A 11 21.78 22.38 -4.17
C GLU A 11 21.70 20.95 -3.62
N TYR A 12 21.55 19.98 -4.53
CA TYR A 12 21.45 18.58 -4.11
C TYR A 12 22.81 18.02 -3.63
N LYS A 13 23.91 18.34 -4.31
CA LYS A 13 25.29 17.91 -3.96
C LYS A 13 26.27 19.09 -4.08
N PRO A 14 27.41 19.03 -3.37
CA PRO A 14 27.87 18.00 -2.44
C PRO A 14 27.07 18.02 -1.14
N PHE A 15 26.94 16.85 -0.47
CA PHE A 15 26.30 16.77 0.84
C PHE A 15 27.11 17.51 1.91
N GLU A 16 26.42 18.20 2.81
CA GLU A 16 27.04 18.85 3.97
C GLU A 16 27.32 17.86 5.09
N TYR A 17 26.47 16.80 5.19
CA TYR A 17 26.57 15.70 6.15
C TYR A 17 26.68 14.37 5.38
N PRO A 18 27.84 14.11 4.72
CA PRO A 18 28.01 12.88 3.92
C PRO A 18 27.98 11.61 4.75
N GLU A 19 28.19 11.71 6.06
CA GLU A 19 28.15 10.62 7.03
C GLU A 19 26.75 9.99 7.10
N VAL A 20 25.69 10.74 6.77
CA VAL A 20 24.31 10.23 6.72
C VAL A 20 24.16 9.07 5.74
N GLN A 21 24.98 9.06 4.65
CA GLN A 21 24.90 8.03 3.63
C GLN A 21 25.22 6.63 4.17
N GLN A 22 26.07 6.50 5.18
CA GLN A 22 26.40 5.20 5.79
C GLN A 22 25.17 4.52 6.41
N PHE A 23 24.25 5.29 7.02
CA PHE A 23 23.01 4.75 7.61
C PHE A 23 22.05 4.29 6.52
N ILE A 24 21.93 5.06 5.44
CA ILE A 24 21.14 4.69 4.26
C ILE A 24 21.68 3.38 3.65
N ASP A 25 23.00 3.29 3.47
CA ASP A 25 23.64 2.12 2.87
C ASP A 25 23.51 0.88 3.78
N ALA A 26 23.59 1.06 5.10
CA ALA A 26 23.38 -0.01 6.06
C ALA A 26 21.97 -0.60 5.98
N MET A 27 20.93 0.26 5.99
CA MET A 27 19.53 -0.16 5.87
C MET A 27 19.26 -0.88 4.54
N ASN A 28 19.84 -0.38 3.44
CA ASN A 28 19.68 -1.03 2.15
C ASN A 28 20.36 -2.42 2.06
N LYS A 29 21.41 -2.68 2.85
CA LYS A 29 22.09 -3.98 2.90
C LYS A 29 21.31 -5.03 3.67
N THR A 30 20.61 -4.65 4.74
CA THR A 30 19.85 -5.55 5.62
C THR A 30 18.40 -5.72 5.23
N PHE A 31 18.04 -5.27 4.04
CA PHE A 31 16.67 -5.25 3.55
C PHE A 31 15.98 -6.62 3.54
N TRP A 32 14.76 -6.68 4.10
CA TRP A 32 13.90 -7.86 4.14
C TRP A 32 12.45 -7.50 3.80
N VAL A 33 11.60 -8.48 3.49
CA VAL A 33 10.17 -8.30 3.21
C VAL A 33 9.32 -9.26 4.05
N HIS A 34 8.16 -8.80 4.52
CA HIS A 34 7.26 -9.60 5.35
C HIS A 34 6.82 -10.91 4.66
N SER A 35 6.75 -10.94 3.33
CA SER A 35 6.41 -12.15 2.55
C SER A 35 7.50 -13.23 2.59
N GLU A 36 8.69 -12.94 3.11
CA GLU A 36 9.74 -13.93 3.37
C GLU A 36 9.48 -14.72 4.66
N VAL A 37 8.54 -14.24 5.50
CA VAL A 37 8.18 -14.86 6.78
C VAL A 37 6.99 -15.78 6.61
N ASN A 38 7.21 -17.08 6.84
CA ASN A 38 6.10 -18.05 6.86
C ASN A 38 5.63 -18.27 8.30
N PHE A 39 4.51 -17.66 8.67
CA PHE A 39 3.96 -17.74 10.01
C PHE A 39 3.25 -19.06 10.35
N ASP A 40 2.87 -19.89 9.37
CA ASP A 40 2.04 -21.08 9.60
C ASP A 40 2.68 -22.08 10.55
N ALA A 41 3.99 -22.34 10.38
CA ALA A 41 4.74 -23.22 11.28
C ALA A 41 4.83 -22.64 12.69
N ASP A 42 4.96 -21.33 12.82
CA ASP A 42 5.12 -20.64 14.10
C ASP A 42 3.79 -20.59 14.88
N VAL A 43 2.65 -20.48 14.20
CA VAL A 43 1.32 -20.64 14.84
C VAL A 43 1.18 -22.03 15.47
N GLN A 44 1.67 -23.07 14.81
CA GLN A 44 1.66 -24.42 15.37
C GLN A 44 2.61 -24.54 16.57
N ASP A 45 3.81 -24.00 16.46
CA ASP A 45 4.76 -23.94 17.56
C ASP A 45 4.21 -23.21 18.78
N PHE A 46 3.58 -22.04 18.55
CA PHE A 46 2.94 -21.26 19.58
C PHE A 46 1.90 -22.08 20.36
N LYS A 47 1.04 -22.81 19.65
CA LYS A 47 -0.04 -23.62 20.27
C LYS A 47 0.46 -24.86 20.98
N THR A 48 1.56 -25.48 20.53
CA THR A 48 1.97 -26.83 20.98
C THR A 48 3.23 -26.87 21.82
N LYS A 49 4.13 -25.90 21.66
CA LYS A 49 5.45 -25.89 22.34
C LYS A 49 5.53 -24.89 23.48
N LEU A 50 4.71 -23.82 23.45
CA LEU A 50 4.75 -22.78 24.46
C LEU A 50 3.78 -23.10 25.62
N LYS A 51 4.22 -22.79 26.85
CA LYS A 51 3.36 -22.82 28.04
C LYS A 51 2.35 -21.66 28.02
N PRO A 52 1.21 -21.76 28.74
CA PRO A 52 0.18 -20.70 28.72
C PRO A 52 0.72 -19.30 29.05
N HIS A 53 1.55 -19.15 30.09
CA HIS A 53 2.14 -17.85 30.45
C HIS A 53 3.11 -17.31 29.37
N GLU A 54 3.83 -18.20 28.67
CA GLU A 54 4.70 -17.82 27.56
C GLU A 54 3.86 -17.37 26.34
N GLN A 55 2.75 -18.06 26.06
CA GLN A 55 1.82 -17.64 25.00
C GLN A 55 1.26 -16.25 25.26
N GLU A 56 0.82 -15.99 26.51
CA GLU A 56 0.30 -14.69 26.88
C GLU A 56 1.36 -13.59 26.83
N CYS A 57 2.58 -13.89 27.30
CA CYS A 57 3.71 -12.97 27.20
C CYS A 57 4.01 -12.60 25.73
N ILE A 58 4.08 -13.58 24.82
CA ILE A 58 4.32 -13.32 23.38
C ILE A 58 3.19 -12.51 22.76
N LYS A 59 1.94 -12.83 23.05
CA LYS A 59 0.78 -12.09 22.60
C LYS A 59 0.86 -10.62 23.03
N ARG A 60 1.10 -10.37 24.30
CA ARG A 60 1.19 -9.01 24.87
C ARG A 60 2.35 -8.22 24.28
N ASN A 61 3.51 -8.84 24.04
CA ASN A 61 4.62 -8.21 23.34
C ASN A 61 4.28 -7.86 21.89
N ALA A 62 3.67 -8.78 21.13
CA ALA A 62 3.28 -8.53 19.75
C ALA A 62 2.28 -7.36 19.62
N LEU A 63 1.30 -7.28 20.54
CA LEU A 63 0.34 -6.18 20.60
C LEU A 63 1.03 -4.85 20.93
N ALA A 64 2.00 -4.85 21.86
CA ALA A 64 2.73 -3.64 22.25
C ALA A 64 3.61 -3.11 21.11
N ILE A 65 4.32 -3.98 20.38
CA ILE A 65 5.15 -3.63 19.22
C ILE A 65 4.27 -3.05 18.11
N ALA A 66 3.20 -3.75 17.73
CA ALA A 66 2.30 -3.31 16.65
C ALA A 66 1.71 -1.90 16.90
N GLN A 67 1.50 -1.51 18.16
CA GLN A 67 1.01 -0.20 18.53
C GLN A 67 2.09 0.89 18.34
N VAL A 68 3.37 0.58 18.59
CA VAL A 68 4.50 1.52 18.42
C VAL A 68 4.74 1.82 16.94
N GLU A 69 4.65 0.83 16.08
CA GLU A 69 4.88 0.95 14.64
C GLU A 69 4.00 2.01 13.95
N VAL A 70 2.84 2.30 14.52
CA VAL A 70 1.96 3.38 14.04
C VAL A 70 2.63 4.76 14.13
N ALA A 71 3.54 4.97 15.08
CA ALA A 71 4.20 6.26 15.33
C ALA A 71 5.57 6.39 14.64
N VAL A 72 6.27 5.27 14.39
CA VAL A 72 7.65 5.26 13.86
C VAL A 72 7.77 5.86 12.47
N LYS A 73 6.94 5.41 11.54
CA LYS A 73 7.00 5.83 10.14
C LYS A 73 6.75 7.33 9.92
N PRO A 74 5.67 7.93 10.47
CA PRO A 74 5.42 9.36 10.31
C PRO A 74 6.57 10.21 10.83
N PHE A 75 7.21 9.80 11.91
CA PHE A 75 8.31 10.54 12.49
C PHE A 75 9.50 10.68 11.54
N TRP A 76 10.02 9.55 11.03
CA TRP A 76 11.14 9.57 10.09
C TRP A 76 10.77 10.18 8.74
N GLY A 77 9.57 9.91 8.24
CA GLY A 77 9.06 10.48 6.99
C GLY A 77 8.99 12.01 7.01
N ASP A 78 8.75 12.60 8.16
CA ASP A 78 8.61 14.04 8.37
C ASP A 78 9.90 14.76 8.75
N ILE A 79 11.01 14.06 8.94
CA ILE A 79 12.29 14.64 9.39
C ILE A 79 12.76 15.81 8.49
N HIS A 80 12.48 15.74 7.20
CA HIS A 80 12.82 16.78 6.22
C HIS A 80 12.13 18.13 6.46
N LYS A 81 11.02 18.15 7.22
CA LYS A 81 10.30 19.39 7.54
C LYS A 81 11.13 20.27 8.47
N THR A 82 11.91 19.65 9.34
CA THR A 82 12.78 20.35 10.29
C THR A 82 14.24 20.37 9.87
N LEU A 83 14.73 19.29 9.26
CA LEU A 83 16.10 19.19 8.73
C LEU A 83 16.08 19.28 7.19
N PRO A 84 15.98 20.49 6.60
CA PRO A 84 15.63 20.66 5.20
C PRO A 84 16.84 20.53 4.25
N LYS A 85 17.62 19.47 4.40
CA LYS A 85 18.74 19.13 3.51
C LYS A 85 18.48 17.82 2.78
N PRO A 86 18.98 17.68 1.53
CA PRO A 86 18.75 16.49 0.70
C PRO A 86 19.16 15.18 1.37
N GLU A 87 20.27 15.13 2.10
CA GLU A 87 20.76 13.94 2.79
C GLU A 87 19.81 13.46 3.88
N PHE A 88 19.22 14.37 4.68
CA PHE A 88 18.21 14.01 5.69
C PHE A 88 16.87 13.64 5.07
N ASN A 89 16.51 14.25 3.95
CA ASN A 89 15.33 13.81 3.20
C ASN A 89 15.50 12.38 2.67
N ASN A 90 16.70 12.05 2.16
CA ASN A 90 17.00 10.68 1.71
C ASN A 90 16.97 9.69 2.88
N LEU A 91 17.54 10.06 4.04
CA LEU A 91 17.53 9.24 5.26
C LEU A 91 16.11 8.95 5.71
N GLY A 92 15.31 10.01 5.88
CA GLY A 92 13.90 9.88 6.31
C GLY A 92 13.07 9.05 5.32
N ALA A 93 13.34 9.22 4.02
CA ALA A 93 12.70 8.41 2.99
C ALA A 93 13.08 6.93 3.07
N THR A 94 14.33 6.61 3.39
CA THR A 94 14.80 5.23 3.58
C THR A 94 14.22 4.62 4.85
N PHE A 95 14.22 5.34 5.96
CA PHE A 95 13.73 4.86 7.26
C PHE A 95 12.21 4.72 7.30
N ALA A 96 11.48 5.64 6.66
CA ALA A 96 10.03 5.51 6.51
C ALA A 96 9.63 4.50 5.42
N GLU A 97 10.61 3.90 4.73
CA GLU A 97 10.41 2.99 3.60
C GLU A 97 9.34 3.46 2.62
N SER A 98 9.63 4.59 2.01
CA SER A 98 8.67 5.33 1.20
C SER A 98 8.45 4.71 -0.17
N GLU A 99 7.64 3.70 -0.20
CA GLU A 99 7.12 3.08 -1.42
C GLU A 99 6.01 3.95 -2.01
N CYS A 100 6.37 4.85 -2.93
CA CYS A 100 5.46 5.85 -3.42
C CYS A 100 5.32 5.85 -4.94
N PHE A 101 4.17 6.41 -5.39
CA PHE A 101 3.82 6.65 -6.79
C PHE A 101 3.96 8.13 -7.14
N ASP A 102 4.07 8.43 -8.42
CA ASP A 102 4.02 9.80 -8.93
C ASP A 102 2.61 10.42 -8.80
N LYS A 103 2.54 11.74 -8.99
CA LYS A 103 1.28 12.52 -8.86
C LYS A 103 0.20 12.15 -9.87
N ASP A 104 0.54 11.50 -10.99
CA ASP A 104 -0.38 11.17 -12.07
C ASP A 104 -0.94 9.74 -11.94
N THR A 105 -0.50 8.99 -10.93
CA THR A 105 -1.03 7.68 -10.59
C THR A 105 -2.31 7.82 -9.78
N GLN A 106 -3.30 6.97 -10.09
CA GLN A 106 -4.59 6.87 -9.42
C GLN A 106 -4.72 5.52 -8.73
N VAL A 107 -5.42 5.48 -7.60
CA VAL A 107 -5.77 4.24 -6.90
C VAL A 107 -7.26 3.95 -7.08
N LEU A 108 -7.62 2.67 -7.15
CA LEU A 108 -9.01 2.23 -7.24
C LEU A 108 -9.68 2.35 -5.86
N THR A 109 -10.77 3.11 -5.80
CA THR A 109 -11.63 3.25 -4.63
C THR A 109 -13.02 2.68 -4.90
N ASN A 110 -13.86 2.57 -3.86
CA ASN A 110 -15.28 2.23 -4.00
C ASN A 110 -16.03 3.22 -4.89
N GLY A 111 -15.58 4.48 -5.00
CA GLY A 111 -16.10 5.50 -5.89
C GLY A 111 -15.49 5.52 -7.31
N GLY A 112 -14.54 4.61 -7.62
CA GLY A 112 -13.77 4.57 -8.86
C GLY A 112 -12.33 5.03 -8.69
N PHE A 113 -11.59 5.18 -9.81
CA PHE A 113 -10.19 5.63 -9.72
C PHE A 113 -10.08 7.11 -9.32
N LYS A 114 -9.36 7.37 -8.23
CA LYS A 114 -9.02 8.72 -7.72
C LYS A 114 -7.50 8.92 -7.69
N TYR A 115 -7.04 10.16 -7.89
CA TYR A 115 -5.65 10.49 -7.57
C TYR A 115 -5.44 10.39 -6.07
N PHE A 116 -4.25 9.96 -5.64
CA PHE A 116 -3.94 9.84 -4.21
C PHE A 116 -4.17 11.15 -3.43
N ARG A 117 -3.84 12.30 -4.05
CA ARG A 117 -4.05 13.63 -3.45
C ARG A 117 -5.52 14.02 -3.25
N ASP A 118 -6.45 13.33 -3.94
CA ASP A 118 -7.88 13.60 -3.89
C ASP A 118 -8.63 12.61 -2.98
N LEU A 119 -7.91 11.72 -2.30
CA LEU A 119 -8.47 10.78 -1.33
C LEU A 119 -8.94 11.51 -0.07
N THR A 120 -10.02 11.02 0.50
CA THR A 120 -10.60 11.47 1.76
C THR A 120 -10.72 10.30 2.72
N GLU A 121 -10.99 10.59 3.99
CA GLU A 121 -11.19 9.55 5.02
C GLU A 121 -12.42 8.65 4.77
N ASP A 122 -13.34 9.06 3.91
CA ASP A 122 -14.54 8.29 3.54
C ASP A 122 -14.28 7.30 2.40
N ASP A 123 -13.13 7.40 1.72
CA ASP A 123 -12.78 6.52 0.62
C ASP A 123 -12.31 5.16 1.10
N LEU A 124 -12.88 4.10 0.54
CA LEU A 124 -12.38 2.74 0.68
C LEU A 124 -11.51 2.39 -0.53
N VAL A 125 -10.33 1.87 -0.30
CA VAL A 125 -9.35 1.51 -1.35
C VAL A 125 -9.44 0.02 -1.66
N ALA A 126 -9.34 -0.33 -2.93
CA ALA A 126 -9.29 -1.71 -3.39
C ALA A 126 -7.93 -2.34 -3.05
N GLN A 127 -7.89 -3.17 -2.01
CA GLN A 127 -6.74 -4.02 -1.71
C GLN A 127 -6.81 -5.33 -2.49
N TYR A 128 -5.64 -5.89 -2.78
CA TYR A 128 -5.48 -7.14 -3.51
C TYR A 128 -4.73 -8.17 -2.67
N GLU A 129 -5.27 -9.36 -2.53
CA GLU A 129 -4.62 -10.46 -1.81
C GLU A 129 -3.82 -11.33 -2.80
N ILE A 130 -2.52 -11.52 -2.54
CA ILE A 130 -1.62 -12.27 -3.44
C ILE A 130 -1.97 -13.76 -3.44
N SER A 131 -2.40 -14.31 -2.32
CA SER A 131 -2.61 -15.73 -2.11
C SER A 131 -3.71 -16.32 -2.99
N ASP A 132 -4.82 -15.61 -3.14
CA ASP A 132 -6.01 -16.06 -3.87
C ASP A 132 -6.49 -15.10 -4.96
N LYS A 133 -5.79 -13.95 -5.12
CA LYS A 133 -6.11 -12.88 -6.06
C LYS A 133 -7.43 -12.17 -5.77
N SER A 134 -7.95 -12.30 -4.56
CA SER A 134 -9.17 -11.63 -4.16
C SER A 134 -8.99 -10.11 -4.02
N VAL A 135 -10.09 -9.38 -4.18
CA VAL A 135 -10.13 -7.92 -4.01
C VAL A 135 -11.25 -7.57 -3.04
N THR A 136 -10.92 -6.73 -2.07
CA THR A 136 -11.86 -6.15 -1.11
C THR A 136 -11.62 -4.66 -0.98
N PHE A 137 -12.66 -3.91 -0.62
CA PHE A 137 -12.53 -2.48 -0.31
C PHE A 137 -12.32 -2.30 1.20
N VAL A 138 -11.26 -1.58 1.56
CA VAL A 138 -10.88 -1.33 2.95
C VAL A 138 -10.55 0.14 3.18
N LYS A 139 -10.73 0.61 4.40
CA LYS A 139 -10.24 1.93 4.79
C LYS A 139 -8.71 1.88 4.88
N PRO A 140 -7.98 2.78 4.22
CA PRO A 140 -6.53 2.88 4.39
C PRO A 140 -6.18 3.15 5.85
N THR A 141 -5.12 2.54 6.33
CA THR A 141 -4.59 2.78 7.67
C THR A 141 -3.68 4.00 7.71
N GLU A 142 -3.14 4.40 6.55
CA GLU A 142 -2.26 5.55 6.43
C GLU A 142 -2.37 6.20 5.04
N TYR A 143 -2.19 7.53 4.99
CA TYR A 143 -2.12 8.33 3.77
C TYR A 143 -0.75 9.01 3.70
N ILE A 144 0.02 8.72 2.68
CA ILE A 144 1.40 9.18 2.52
C ILE A 144 1.46 10.22 1.40
N THR A 145 1.96 11.40 1.71
CA THR A 145 2.26 12.45 0.74
C THR A 145 3.57 13.12 1.16
N LYS A 146 4.57 13.12 0.28
CA LYS A 146 5.86 13.74 0.58
C LYS A 146 6.54 14.31 -0.65
N PRO A 147 7.33 15.40 -0.50
CA PRO A 147 8.17 15.90 -1.56
C PRO A 147 9.26 14.89 -1.91
N PHE A 148 9.49 14.71 -3.19
CA PHE A 148 10.53 13.83 -3.71
C PHE A 148 11.30 14.54 -4.82
N LYS A 149 12.62 14.50 -4.73
CA LYS A 149 13.51 14.99 -5.77
C LYS A 149 14.56 13.95 -6.10
N GLY A 150 14.47 13.37 -7.29
CA GLY A 150 15.36 12.31 -7.73
C GLY A 150 14.81 11.59 -8.96
N LYS A 151 15.27 10.37 -9.18
CA LYS A 151 14.81 9.56 -10.31
C LYS A 151 13.70 8.61 -9.87
N LEU A 152 12.59 8.63 -10.61
CA LEU A 152 11.56 7.61 -10.53
C LEU A 152 11.82 6.51 -11.56
N HIS A 153 11.40 5.31 -11.25
CA HIS A 153 11.41 4.16 -12.15
C HIS A 153 10.10 4.12 -12.95
N HIS A 154 10.22 4.13 -14.27
CA HIS A 154 9.07 4.14 -15.17
C HIS A 154 9.02 2.86 -16.01
N TYR A 155 7.92 2.13 -15.87
CA TYR A 155 7.58 0.93 -16.64
C TYR A 155 6.51 1.26 -17.67
N LEU A 156 6.92 1.70 -18.87
CA LEU A 156 6.02 2.09 -19.93
C LEU A 156 5.94 1.04 -21.02
N GLY A 157 4.79 0.38 -21.11
CA GLY A 157 4.50 -0.65 -22.11
C GLY A 157 3.17 -0.41 -22.83
N LYS A 158 2.74 -1.41 -23.59
CA LYS A 158 1.47 -1.33 -24.33
C LYS A 158 0.26 -1.34 -23.40
N THR A 159 0.32 -2.14 -22.33
CA THR A 159 -0.78 -2.39 -21.40
C THR A 159 -0.44 -2.07 -19.95
N ILE A 160 0.69 -1.44 -19.72
CA ILE A 160 1.18 -1.00 -18.42
C ILE A 160 1.77 0.40 -18.54
N ASP A 161 1.51 1.23 -17.57
CA ASP A 161 2.17 2.49 -17.30
C ASP A 161 2.25 2.62 -15.79
N LEU A 162 3.44 2.48 -15.22
CA LEU A 162 3.68 2.52 -13.79
C LEU A 162 4.93 3.35 -13.51
N MET A 163 4.82 4.36 -12.66
CA MET A 163 5.93 5.23 -12.27
C MET A 163 6.01 5.27 -10.74
N VAL A 164 7.15 4.81 -10.21
CA VAL A 164 7.33 4.55 -8.78
C VAL A 164 8.72 4.98 -8.32
N THR A 165 8.87 5.17 -7.00
CA THR A 165 10.19 5.36 -6.39
C THR A 165 11.07 4.12 -6.59
N PRO A 166 12.41 4.24 -6.55
CA PRO A 166 13.33 3.10 -6.73
C PRO A 166 13.08 1.97 -5.73
N GLU A 167 12.73 2.32 -4.50
CA GLU A 167 12.51 1.38 -3.39
C GLU A 167 11.13 0.72 -3.42
N HIS A 168 10.24 1.19 -4.29
CA HIS A 168 8.85 0.72 -4.35
C HIS A 168 8.75 -0.77 -4.68
N GLU A 169 7.94 -1.49 -3.93
CA GLU A 169 7.62 -2.89 -4.15
C GLU A 169 6.68 -3.07 -5.35
N ILE A 170 7.18 -3.72 -6.36
CA ILE A 170 6.39 -4.17 -7.51
C ILE A 170 6.06 -5.64 -7.37
N ILE A 171 4.88 -6.03 -7.84
CA ILE A 171 4.45 -7.42 -7.81
C ILE A 171 4.95 -8.13 -9.06
N VAL A 172 5.68 -9.23 -8.89
CA VAL A 172 6.28 -10.00 -9.99
C VAL A 172 5.83 -11.44 -9.97
N GLU A 173 5.31 -11.91 -11.09
CA GLU A 173 5.00 -13.33 -11.33
C GLU A 173 6.06 -13.94 -12.25
N ASN A 174 6.68 -15.04 -11.81
CA ASN A 174 7.62 -15.78 -12.61
C ASN A 174 6.86 -16.58 -13.71
N PRO A 175 7.26 -16.47 -14.99
CA PRO A 175 6.55 -17.13 -16.10
C PRO A 175 6.60 -18.65 -16.08
N HIS A 176 7.57 -19.25 -15.39
CA HIS A 176 7.78 -20.70 -15.36
C HIS A 176 7.20 -21.36 -14.10
N SER A 177 7.44 -20.78 -12.93
CA SER A 177 6.95 -21.33 -11.65
C SER A 177 5.57 -20.81 -11.27
N HIS A 178 5.09 -19.74 -11.91
CA HIS A 178 3.87 -19.00 -11.56
C HIS A 178 3.85 -18.44 -10.13
N ASN A 179 4.99 -18.47 -9.44
CA ASN A 179 5.11 -17.86 -8.12
C ASN A 179 5.04 -16.34 -8.24
N ILE A 180 4.15 -15.76 -7.46
CA ILE A 180 4.02 -14.30 -7.31
C ILE A 180 4.82 -13.89 -6.08
N ARG A 181 5.63 -12.85 -6.21
CA ARG A 181 6.38 -12.24 -5.12
C ARG A 181 6.43 -10.74 -5.25
N LYS A 182 6.68 -10.06 -4.16
CA LYS A 182 7.08 -8.66 -4.15
C LYS A 182 8.59 -8.55 -4.49
N ALA A 183 8.97 -7.49 -5.15
CA ALA A 183 10.37 -7.17 -5.47
C ALA A 183 10.54 -5.66 -5.56
N LYS A 184 11.65 -5.13 -5.06
CA LYS A 184 11.95 -3.70 -5.22
C LYS A 184 12.17 -3.34 -6.69
N SER A 185 11.66 -2.18 -7.08
CA SER A 185 11.85 -1.65 -8.41
C SER A 185 13.33 -1.44 -8.76
N CYS A 186 14.19 -1.13 -7.76
CA CYS A 186 15.64 -0.99 -7.95
C CYS A 186 16.37 -2.32 -8.17
N GLU A 187 15.86 -3.46 -7.69
CA GLU A 187 16.52 -4.76 -7.80
C GLU A 187 16.71 -5.27 -9.24
N GLY A 188 16.04 -4.62 -10.18
CA GLY A 188 16.13 -4.98 -11.59
C GLY A 188 15.46 -6.30 -11.91
N ILE A 189 14.30 -6.23 -12.54
CA ILE A 189 13.70 -7.40 -13.17
C ILE A 189 14.47 -7.63 -14.47
N TRP A 190 15.52 -8.44 -14.39
CA TRP A 190 16.40 -8.77 -15.51
C TRP A 190 15.76 -9.89 -16.34
N GLY A 191 15.25 -9.55 -17.50
CA GLY A 191 14.78 -10.53 -18.50
C GLY A 191 13.37 -10.26 -19.00
N ARG A 192 13.16 -10.67 -20.24
CA ARG A 192 11.90 -10.52 -20.96
C ARG A 192 10.93 -11.56 -20.44
N ASN A 193 10.10 -11.42 -19.53
CA ASN A 193 8.95 -12.33 -19.32
C ASN A 193 8.38 -12.33 -17.91
N TYR A 194 8.73 -11.41 -17.03
CA TYR A 194 8.01 -11.28 -15.78
C TYR A 194 6.64 -10.63 -16.01
N PHE A 195 5.64 -11.15 -15.31
CA PHE A 195 4.30 -10.61 -15.33
C PHE A 195 4.01 -9.86 -14.02
N THR A 196 3.01 -8.99 -14.06
CA THR A 196 2.40 -8.39 -12.88
C THR A 196 0.89 -8.56 -12.97
N PRO A 197 0.17 -8.75 -11.85
CA PRO A 197 -1.28 -8.72 -11.86
C PRO A 197 -1.80 -7.36 -12.36
N ALA A 198 -2.84 -7.38 -13.17
CA ALA A 198 -3.49 -6.21 -13.76
C ALA A 198 -4.99 -6.16 -13.46
N ALA A 199 -5.49 -7.13 -12.72
CA ALA A 199 -6.85 -7.26 -12.24
C ALA A 199 -6.90 -8.33 -11.15
N GLY A 200 -7.92 -8.26 -10.30
CA GLY A 200 -8.22 -9.29 -9.31
C GLY A 200 -9.68 -9.71 -9.35
N TYR A 201 -10.11 -10.49 -8.39
CA TYR A 201 -11.44 -11.08 -8.32
C TYR A 201 -12.16 -10.59 -7.06
N LYS A 202 -13.03 -9.58 -7.21
CA LYS A 202 -13.81 -9.10 -6.08
C LYS A 202 -14.79 -10.18 -5.62
N THR A 203 -14.75 -10.47 -4.33
CA THR A 203 -15.65 -11.44 -3.68
C THR A 203 -17.06 -10.86 -3.52
N GLY A 204 -18.07 -11.70 -3.54
CA GLY A 204 -19.47 -11.34 -3.38
C GLY A 204 -20.39 -12.38 -4.01
N ASP A 205 -21.69 -12.11 -3.97
CA ASP A 205 -22.75 -13.01 -4.44
C ASP A 205 -23.85 -12.25 -5.21
N LYS A 206 -23.49 -11.12 -5.81
CA LYS A 206 -24.41 -10.27 -6.57
C LYS A 206 -24.99 -11.01 -7.76
N GLU A 207 -26.31 -11.11 -7.82
CA GLU A 207 -27.01 -11.65 -8.99
C GLU A 207 -26.95 -10.66 -10.18
N PHE A 208 -26.62 -11.16 -11.36
CA PHE A 208 -26.69 -10.40 -12.60
C PHE A 208 -28.08 -10.59 -13.25
N THR A 209 -28.88 -9.55 -13.16
CA THR A 209 -30.31 -9.59 -13.47
C THR A 209 -30.62 -9.23 -14.92
N THR A 210 -31.85 -9.51 -15.36
CA THR A 210 -32.36 -9.05 -16.66
C THR A 210 -32.47 -7.52 -16.75
N LEU A 211 -32.66 -6.83 -15.63
CA LEU A 211 -32.59 -5.38 -15.57
C LEU A 211 -31.16 -4.88 -15.90
N ASP A 212 -30.11 -5.51 -15.36
CA ASP A 212 -28.72 -5.16 -15.70
C ASP A 212 -28.48 -5.27 -17.21
N ARG A 213 -28.97 -6.35 -17.84
CA ARG A 213 -28.86 -6.55 -19.30
C ARG A 213 -29.59 -5.46 -20.08
N LEU A 214 -30.79 -5.09 -19.65
CA LEU A 214 -31.57 -4.03 -20.28
C LEU A 214 -30.88 -2.67 -20.16
N LEU A 215 -30.30 -2.35 -18.98
CA LEU A 215 -29.57 -1.10 -18.75
C LEU A 215 -28.30 -1.01 -19.62
N ILE A 216 -27.59 -2.12 -19.81
CA ILE A 216 -26.44 -2.20 -20.75
C ILE A 216 -26.91 -1.94 -22.19
N ALA A 217 -28.02 -2.54 -22.61
CA ALA A 217 -28.59 -2.31 -23.94
C ALA A 217 -28.99 -0.82 -24.14
N ILE A 218 -29.62 -0.21 -23.15
CA ILE A 218 -29.99 1.21 -23.15
C ILE A 218 -28.73 2.09 -23.21
N GLN A 219 -27.70 1.76 -22.45
CA GLN A 219 -26.45 2.51 -22.52
C GLN A 219 -25.87 2.53 -23.93
N ALA A 220 -25.83 1.38 -24.59
CA ALA A 220 -25.27 1.21 -25.93
C ALA A 220 -26.12 1.89 -27.03
N ASP A 221 -27.31 1.41 -27.24
CA ASP A 221 -28.14 1.74 -28.41
C ASP A 221 -29.45 2.50 -28.06
N GLY A 222 -29.77 2.63 -26.76
CA GLY A 222 -31.02 3.29 -26.32
C GLY A 222 -30.95 4.82 -26.38
N SER A 223 -32.07 5.47 -26.65
CA SER A 223 -32.28 6.89 -26.46
C SER A 223 -33.15 7.11 -25.23
N LEU A 224 -32.71 7.95 -24.29
CA LEU A 224 -33.44 8.28 -23.07
C LEU A 224 -34.22 9.59 -23.26
N PHE A 225 -35.44 9.61 -22.76
CA PHE A 225 -36.34 10.78 -22.80
C PHE A 225 -36.76 11.10 -21.38
N GLY A 226 -36.51 12.31 -20.89
CA GLY A 226 -36.97 12.68 -19.55
C GLY A 226 -36.22 13.80 -18.86
N THR A 227 -35.01 14.10 -19.28
CA THR A 227 -34.26 15.22 -18.72
C THR A 227 -33.93 16.26 -19.78
N THR A 228 -34.49 17.45 -19.64
CA THR A 228 -33.95 18.64 -20.30
C THR A 228 -33.18 19.45 -19.27
N PRO A 229 -32.00 20.01 -19.60
CA PRO A 229 -31.24 20.88 -18.71
C PRO A 229 -31.97 22.13 -18.23
N THR A 230 -33.11 22.42 -18.83
CA THR A 230 -33.93 23.63 -18.58
C THR A 230 -35.06 23.44 -17.56
N GLY A 231 -35.13 22.29 -16.87
CA GLY A 231 -36.14 22.08 -15.80
C GLY A 231 -37.61 21.99 -16.21
N LYS A 232 -37.92 22.03 -17.50
CA LYS A 232 -39.25 21.87 -18.06
C LYS A 232 -39.52 20.48 -18.67
N GLY A 233 -38.84 19.44 -18.16
CA GLY A 233 -39.05 18.07 -18.60
C GLY A 233 -40.13 17.37 -17.79
N SER A 234 -40.96 16.55 -18.43
CA SER A 234 -41.84 15.61 -17.74
C SER A 234 -40.96 14.59 -16.99
N ASN A 235 -41.35 14.22 -15.76
CA ASN A 235 -40.75 13.14 -14.97
C ASN A 235 -40.96 11.77 -15.65
N ARG A 236 -40.47 11.59 -16.88
CA ARG A 236 -40.62 10.38 -17.67
C ARG A 236 -39.33 9.60 -17.68
N LEU A 237 -39.41 8.32 -17.33
CA LEU A 237 -38.34 7.33 -17.41
C LEU A 237 -38.40 6.55 -18.73
N ASP A 238 -38.81 7.23 -19.83
CA ASP A 238 -39.04 6.59 -21.11
C ASP A 238 -37.74 6.44 -21.90
N PHE A 239 -37.64 5.35 -22.63
CA PHE A 239 -36.54 5.09 -23.54
C PHE A 239 -37.04 4.52 -24.87
N SER A 240 -36.21 4.61 -25.92
CA SER A 240 -36.44 3.97 -27.18
C SER A 240 -35.21 3.37 -27.81
N PHE A 241 -35.44 2.30 -28.56
CA PHE A 241 -34.46 1.73 -29.47
C PHE A 241 -34.89 1.89 -30.92
N SER A 242 -33.94 1.86 -31.87
CA SER A 242 -34.20 1.84 -33.30
C SER A 242 -33.22 0.86 -33.97
N PHE A 243 -33.68 -0.35 -34.25
CA PHE A 243 -32.84 -1.44 -34.72
C PHE A 243 -33.17 -1.89 -36.14
N LYS A 244 -32.11 -2.33 -36.88
CA LYS A 244 -32.26 -3.09 -38.14
C LYS A 244 -32.00 -4.58 -37.92
N LYS A 245 -31.16 -4.93 -36.92
CA LYS A 245 -30.72 -6.32 -36.68
C LYS A 245 -31.77 -7.03 -35.84
N GLU A 246 -32.39 -8.08 -36.40
CA GLU A 246 -33.41 -8.86 -35.71
C GLU A 246 -32.97 -9.38 -34.37
N ARG A 247 -31.76 -9.92 -34.27
CA ARG A 247 -31.20 -10.41 -33.02
C ARG A 247 -31.19 -9.38 -31.86
N LYS A 248 -31.07 -8.05 -32.17
CA LYS A 248 -31.12 -7.00 -31.14
C LYS A 248 -32.58 -6.69 -30.75
N ILE A 249 -33.50 -6.79 -31.71
CA ILE A 249 -34.94 -6.59 -31.49
C ILE A 249 -35.43 -7.71 -30.55
N GLU A 250 -35.23 -8.96 -30.92
CA GLU A 250 -35.63 -10.14 -30.15
C GLU A 250 -35.06 -10.11 -28.73
N ARG A 251 -33.76 -9.76 -28.61
CA ARG A 251 -33.10 -9.70 -27.32
C ARG A 251 -33.71 -8.62 -26.40
N VAL A 252 -33.97 -7.43 -26.88
CA VAL A 252 -34.61 -6.39 -26.07
C VAL A 252 -36.04 -6.75 -25.71
N ILE A 253 -36.82 -7.31 -26.66
CA ILE A 253 -38.20 -7.75 -26.39
C ILE A 253 -38.20 -8.81 -25.28
N SER A 254 -37.32 -9.81 -25.37
CA SER A 254 -37.17 -10.84 -24.32
C SER A 254 -36.92 -10.23 -22.94
N PHE A 255 -36.03 -9.21 -22.82
CA PHE A 255 -35.81 -8.52 -21.56
C PHE A 255 -37.05 -7.80 -21.02
N LEU A 256 -37.77 -7.13 -21.91
CA LEU A 256 -39.00 -6.40 -21.53
C LEU A 256 -40.10 -7.35 -21.05
N GLU A 257 -40.27 -8.47 -21.74
CA GLU A 257 -41.26 -9.51 -21.40
C GLU A 257 -40.92 -10.19 -20.07
N GLU A 258 -39.65 -10.54 -19.85
CA GLU A 258 -39.19 -11.16 -18.61
C GLU A 258 -39.35 -10.20 -17.40
N LEU A 259 -39.15 -8.90 -17.60
CA LEU A 259 -39.33 -7.87 -16.58
C LEU A 259 -40.81 -7.41 -16.43
N GLY A 260 -41.72 -7.86 -17.29
CA GLY A 260 -43.11 -7.41 -17.30
C GLY A 260 -43.26 -5.94 -17.70
N ILE A 261 -42.33 -5.39 -18.50
CA ILE A 261 -42.37 -4.00 -18.96
C ILE A 261 -43.21 -3.90 -20.23
N GLU A 262 -44.28 -3.09 -20.18
CA GLU A 262 -45.08 -2.80 -21.37
C GLU A 262 -44.26 -2.02 -22.41
N TYR A 263 -44.38 -2.41 -23.68
CA TYR A 263 -43.65 -1.79 -24.76
C TYR A 263 -44.51 -1.63 -26.01
N LYS A 264 -44.12 -0.69 -26.88
CA LYS A 264 -44.75 -0.45 -28.19
C LYS A 264 -43.70 -0.59 -29.28
N THR A 265 -44.04 -1.35 -30.33
CA THR A 265 -43.19 -1.47 -31.52
C THR A 265 -43.82 -0.72 -32.72
N SER A 266 -42.98 -0.16 -33.57
CA SER A 266 -43.39 0.45 -34.83
C SER A 266 -42.27 0.32 -35.88
N LYS A 267 -42.69 0.11 -37.13
CA LYS A 267 -41.75 0.18 -38.26
C LYS A 267 -41.53 1.65 -38.62
N ILE A 268 -40.28 2.04 -38.78
CA ILE A 268 -39.87 3.38 -39.16
C ILE A 268 -39.09 3.38 -40.48
N SER A 269 -38.76 4.58 -40.98
CA SER A 269 -38.02 4.72 -42.23
C SER A 269 -36.74 3.90 -42.28
N ARG A 270 -36.30 3.47 -43.45
CA ARG A 270 -35.09 2.67 -43.69
C ARG A 270 -35.12 1.25 -43.14
N GLY A 271 -36.30 0.65 -42.91
CA GLY A 271 -36.48 -0.72 -42.47
C GLY A 271 -36.02 -1.00 -41.03
N GLN A 272 -36.09 0.04 -40.19
CA GLN A 272 -35.81 -0.12 -38.74
C GLN A 272 -37.11 -0.41 -37.98
N THR A 273 -36.99 -1.16 -36.90
CA THR A 273 -38.03 -1.34 -35.89
C THR A 273 -37.68 -0.45 -34.68
N ARG A 274 -38.66 0.41 -34.30
CA ARG A 274 -38.57 1.19 -33.07
C ARG A 274 -39.30 0.46 -31.95
N ILE A 275 -38.65 0.40 -30.77
CA ILE A 275 -39.24 -0.13 -29.54
C ILE A 275 -39.24 1.03 -28.53
N ASN A 276 -40.42 1.34 -27.95
CA ASN A 276 -40.56 2.34 -26.90
C ASN A 276 -41.07 1.67 -25.63
N ALA A 277 -40.47 2.00 -24.48
CA ALA A 277 -40.86 1.49 -23.16
C ALA A 277 -40.47 2.48 -22.07
N SER A 278 -40.82 2.18 -20.82
CA SER A 278 -40.51 3.01 -19.65
C SER A 278 -39.85 2.19 -18.56
N LEU A 279 -38.86 2.79 -17.88
CA LEU A 279 -38.22 2.25 -16.69
C LEU A 279 -38.93 2.64 -15.38
N LYS A 280 -40.16 3.16 -15.47
CA LYS A 280 -40.93 3.54 -14.29
C LYS A 280 -41.16 2.34 -13.37
N GLY A 281 -40.77 2.47 -12.09
CA GLY A 281 -40.82 1.40 -11.11
C GLY A 281 -39.55 0.53 -11.01
N PHE A 282 -38.59 0.70 -11.91
CA PHE A 282 -37.33 -0.07 -11.93
C PHE A 282 -36.12 0.74 -11.52
N ILE A 283 -36.10 2.07 -11.78
CA ILE A 283 -35.02 2.97 -11.40
C ILE A 283 -35.55 4.30 -10.88
N ASN A 284 -34.74 5.03 -10.13
CA ASN A 284 -35.02 6.41 -9.77
C ASN A 284 -34.72 7.37 -10.94
N ILE A 285 -35.45 8.45 -11.05
CA ILE A 285 -35.23 9.46 -12.11
C ILE A 285 -33.86 10.12 -11.99
N ALA A 286 -33.33 10.23 -10.76
CA ALA A 286 -31.99 10.76 -10.51
C ALA A 286 -30.86 9.89 -11.10
N ASP A 287 -31.13 8.63 -11.42
CA ASP A 287 -30.16 7.69 -11.96
C ASP A 287 -30.22 7.58 -13.50
N LEU A 288 -31.21 8.24 -14.13
CA LEU A 288 -31.42 8.12 -15.57
C LEU A 288 -30.19 8.55 -16.39
N ASP A 289 -29.57 9.67 -16.05
CA ASP A 289 -28.39 10.17 -16.76
C ASP A 289 -27.15 9.30 -16.47
N LYS A 290 -27.11 8.64 -15.30
CA LYS A 290 -26.04 7.74 -14.92
C LYS A 290 -25.98 6.46 -15.75
N ILE A 291 -27.10 6.06 -16.40
CA ILE A 291 -27.15 4.88 -17.27
C ILE A 291 -26.13 5.01 -18.41
N LYS A 292 -26.03 6.18 -19.03
CA LYS A 292 -25.14 6.40 -20.19
C LYS A 292 -23.65 6.37 -19.85
N THR A 293 -23.29 6.47 -18.58
CA THR A 293 -21.92 6.43 -18.06
C THR A 293 -21.65 5.19 -17.20
N PHE A 294 -22.65 4.37 -16.93
CA PHE A 294 -22.65 3.27 -15.97
C PHE A 294 -22.42 3.71 -14.50
N ASN A 295 -22.53 5.02 -14.21
CA ASN A 295 -22.32 5.54 -12.86
C ASN A 295 -23.43 5.19 -11.86
N TYR A 296 -24.48 4.46 -12.29
CA TYR A 296 -25.44 3.84 -11.39
C TYR A 296 -24.89 2.57 -10.72
N ILE A 297 -23.78 2.00 -11.25
CA ILE A 297 -23.15 0.80 -10.71
C ILE A 297 -22.27 1.19 -9.52
N ASN A 298 -22.63 0.69 -8.35
CA ASN A 298 -21.80 0.78 -7.16
C ASN A 298 -20.80 -0.38 -7.17
N LEU A 299 -19.51 -0.07 -7.07
CA LEU A 299 -18.43 -1.06 -7.11
C LEU A 299 -18.37 -1.95 -5.86
N GLU A 300 -18.94 -1.50 -4.73
CA GLU A 300 -19.04 -2.30 -3.52
C GLU A 300 -20.05 -3.45 -3.66
N ASP A 301 -21.11 -3.25 -4.43
CA ASP A 301 -22.19 -4.22 -4.56
C ASP A 301 -21.89 -5.34 -5.56
N ILE A 302 -21.03 -5.10 -6.56
CA ILE A 302 -20.73 -6.09 -7.60
C ILE A 302 -19.65 -7.07 -7.14
N ASP A 303 -19.61 -8.24 -7.78
CA ASP A 303 -18.53 -9.23 -7.64
C ASP A 303 -17.92 -9.61 -9.00
N ALA A 304 -16.91 -10.45 -8.99
CA ALA A 304 -16.20 -10.86 -10.19
C ALA A 304 -17.07 -11.63 -11.18
N ASN A 305 -18.05 -12.40 -10.71
CA ASN A 305 -18.97 -13.16 -11.57
C ASN A 305 -19.99 -12.23 -12.23
N TRP A 306 -20.55 -11.28 -11.46
CA TRP A 306 -21.41 -10.23 -12.00
C TRP A 306 -20.67 -9.44 -13.09
N GLY A 307 -19.43 -9.01 -12.81
CA GLY A 307 -18.63 -8.26 -13.78
C GLY A 307 -18.31 -9.06 -15.03
N LYS A 308 -18.06 -10.36 -14.94
CA LYS A 308 -17.89 -11.23 -16.09
C LYS A 308 -19.15 -11.25 -16.96
N GLN A 309 -20.33 -11.45 -16.37
CA GLN A 309 -21.61 -11.46 -17.09
C GLN A 309 -21.91 -10.09 -17.71
N PHE A 310 -21.60 -8.99 -17.00
CA PHE A 310 -21.69 -7.63 -17.53
C PHE A 310 -20.85 -7.45 -18.81
N LEU A 311 -19.58 -7.93 -18.80
CA LEU A 311 -18.69 -7.81 -19.95
C LEU A 311 -19.12 -8.69 -21.13
N GLU A 312 -19.65 -9.87 -20.86
CA GLU A 312 -20.25 -10.73 -21.90
C GLU A 312 -21.48 -10.08 -22.56
N GLU A 313 -22.35 -9.46 -21.77
CA GLU A 313 -23.50 -8.71 -22.29
C GLU A 313 -23.04 -7.47 -23.06
N LEU A 314 -22.11 -6.67 -22.50
CA LEU A 314 -21.58 -5.47 -23.14
C LEU A 314 -21.00 -5.77 -24.54
N LYS A 315 -20.31 -6.92 -24.67
CA LYS A 315 -19.73 -7.39 -25.93
C LYS A 315 -20.78 -7.57 -27.04
N LEU A 316 -22.01 -7.97 -26.70
CA LEU A 316 -23.09 -8.19 -27.68
C LEU A 316 -23.63 -6.88 -28.26
N TRP A 317 -23.44 -5.76 -27.57
CA TRP A 317 -23.97 -4.44 -27.99
C TRP A 317 -22.91 -3.61 -28.73
N ASP A 318 -21.92 -3.08 -28.03
CA ASP A 318 -20.91 -2.17 -28.55
C ASP A 318 -19.50 -2.80 -28.61
N GLY A 319 -19.41 -4.12 -28.42
CA GLY A 319 -18.18 -4.87 -28.53
C GLY A 319 -17.84 -5.27 -29.96
N SER A 320 -16.58 -5.15 -30.34
CA SER A 320 -16.03 -5.70 -31.58
C SER A 320 -15.04 -6.81 -31.28
N ALA A 321 -15.33 -8.02 -31.75
CA ALA A 321 -14.40 -9.15 -31.56
C ALA A 321 -13.07 -8.87 -32.25
N LYS A 322 -11.97 -9.22 -31.61
CA LYS A 322 -10.63 -9.16 -32.19
C LYS A 322 -10.30 -10.54 -32.77
N ASN A 323 -10.24 -10.63 -34.11
CA ASN A 323 -10.01 -11.91 -34.81
C ASN A 323 -8.82 -12.70 -34.23
N GLY A 324 -9.03 -14.01 -34.01
CA GLY A 324 -8.03 -14.94 -33.52
C GLY A 324 -7.70 -14.79 -32.01
N THR A 325 -8.45 -13.97 -31.25
CA THR A 325 -8.23 -13.79 -29.81
C THR A 325 -9.52 -13.86 -29.01
N LYS A 326 -9.43 -14.13 -27.70
CA LYS A 326 -10.56 -14.03 -26.76
C LYS A 326 -10.88 -12.58 -26.37
N SER A 327 -10.07 -11.59 -26.82
CA SER A 327 -10.24 -10.17 -26.52
C SER A 327 -11.33 -9.55 -27.40
N PHE A 328 -11.93 -8.47 -26.88
CA PHE A 328 -12.80 -7.62 -27.68
C PHE A 328 -12.48 -6.12 -27.41
N ILE A 329 -12.97 -5.25 -28.29
CA ILE A 329 -12.80 -3.81 -28.16
C ILE A 329 -14.17 -3.19 -27.93
N TYR A 330 -14.31 -2.43 -26.84
CA TYR A 330 -15.45 -1.61 -26.52
C TYR A 330 -15.18 -0.17 -26.95
N TYR A 331 -16.13 0.43 -27.67
CA TYR A 331 -16.04 1.81 -28.17
C TYR A 331 -17.07 2.69 -27.50
N ASN A 332 -16.66 3.85 -26.99
CA ASN A 332 -17.57 4.84 -26.46
C ASN A 332 -17.05 6.26 -26.66
N SER A 333 -17.98 7.23 -26.80
CA SER A 333 -17.64 8.66 -26.86
C SER A 333 -17.63 9.34 -25.48
N ARG A 334 -18.09 8.65 -24.44
CA ARG A 334 -18.08 9.12 -23.05
C ARG A 334 -16.95 8.44 -22.32
N GLU A 335 -16.00 9.24 -21.86
CA GLU A 335 -14.81 8.72 -21.16
C GLU A 335 -15.18 8.11 -19.82
N GLU A 336 -16.19 8.66 -19.14
CA GLU A 336 -16.70 8.12 -17.88
C GLU A 336 -17.19 6.67 -18.03
N ALA A 337 -17.90 6.35 -19.11
CA ALA A 337 -18.33 4.97 -19.39
C ALA A 337 -17.14 4.02 -19.60
N ILE A 338 -16.09 4.48 -20.29
CA ILE A 338 -14.85 3.72 -20.45
C ILE A 338 -14.18 3.49 -19.10
N ASN A 339 -14.09 4.50 -18.25
CA ASN A 339 -13.48 4.41 -16.93
C ASN A 339 -14.25 3.42 -16.04
N LYS A 340 -15.59 3.48 -16.00
CA LYS A 340 -16.41 2.53 -15.24
C LYS A 340 -16.21 1.09 -15.72
N VAL A 341 -16.09 0.84 -17.02
CA VAL A 341 -15.78 -0.49 -17.56
C VAL A 341 -14.39 -0.94 -17.19
N ILE A 342 -13.39 -0.04 -17.12
CA ILE A 342 -12.03 -0.36 -16.62
C ILE A 342 -12.09 -0.81 -15.16
N GLU A 343 -12.87 -0.11 -14.31
CA GLU A 343 -13.06 -0.44 -12.89
C GLU A 343 -13.68 -1.83 -12.72
N ILE A 344 -14.75 -2.12 -13.46
CA ILE A 344 -15.39 -3.46 -13.47
C ILE A 344 -14.39 -4.54 -13.93
N CYS A 345 -13.62 -4.28 -14.99
CA CYS A 345 -12.60 -5.21 -15.48
C CYS A 345 -11.54 -5.50 -14.41
N ALA A 346 -11.07 -4.46 -13.70
CA ALA A 346 -10.05 -4.59 -12.64
C ALA A 346 -10.54 -5.48 -11.48
N LEU A 347 -11.85 -5.48 -11.20
CA LEU A 347 -12.50 -6.28 -10.16
C LEU A 347 -12.95 -7.69 -10.62
N SER A 348 -12.80 -8.01 -11.92
CA SER A 348 -13.36 -9.23 -12.53
C SER A 348 -12.33 -10.08 -13.28
N GLY A 349 -11.04 -9.82 -13.08
CA GLY A 349 -9.96 -10.61 -13.70
C GLY A 349 -9.69 -10.28 -15.17
N TYR A 350 -10.02 -9.07 -15.64
CA TYR A 350 -9.81 -8.67 -17.04
C TYR A 350 -8.82 -7.51 -17.14
N ARG A 351 -7.76 -7.74 -17.90
CA ARG A 351 -6.80 -6.69 -18.28
C ARG A 351 -7.39 -5.77 -19.32
N THR A 352 -7.15 -4.48 -19.19
CA THR A 352 -7.60 -3.44 -20.10
C THR A 352 -6.44 -2.67 -20.75
N CYS A 353 -6.73 -2.07 -21.91
CA CYS A 353 -5.84 -1.11 -22.56
C CYS A 353 -6.70 -0.01 -23.19
N LYS A 354 -6.67 1.19 -22.59
CA LYS A 354 -7.39 2.37 -23.06
C LYS A 354 -6.61 3.08 -24.18
N GLY A 355 -7.30 3.49 -25.21
CA GLY A 355 -6.73 4.26 -26.31
C GLY A 355 -7.76 5.16 -26.98
N ILE A 356 -7.32 6.03 -27.88
CA ILE A 356 -8.19 6.86 -28.69
C ILE A 356 -8.35 6.19 -30.06
N ASN A 357 -9.58 5.82 -30.39
CA ASN A 357 -9.89 5.30 -31.73
C ASN A 357 -9.93 6.44 -32.77
N ARG A 358 -10.49 7.60 -32.37
CA ARG A 358 -10.62 8.76 -33.23
C ARG A 358 -10.75 10.03 -32.38
N THR A 359 -9.98 11.05 -32.67
CA THR A 359 -10.14 12.37 -32.04
C THR A 359 -11.38 13.08 -32.57
N ALA A 360 -11.90 14.08 -31.83
CA ALA A 360 -12.98 14.93 -32.27
C ALA A 360 -12.68 15.58 -33.62
N GLU A 361 -11.49 16.08 -33.82
CA GLU A 361 -11.01 16.71 -35.05
C GLU A 361 -11.00 15.74 -36.26
N GLN A 362 -10.51 14.52 -36.07
CA GLN A 362 -10.56 13.46 -37.08
C GLN A 362 -12.01 13.09 -37.44
N GLY A 363 -12.93 13.15 -36.48
CA GLY A 363 -14.36 12.88 -36.67
C GLY A 363 -15.05 13.86 -37.64
N LEU A 364 -14.57 15.09 -37.70
CA LEU A 364 -15.09 16.13 -38.60
C LEU A 364 -14.56 15.98 -40.06
N LYS A 365 -13.46 15.31 -40.26
CA LYS A 365 -12.78 15.16 -41.57
C LYS A 365 -13.22 13.92 -42.36
N VAL A 366 -14.21 13.14 -41.88
CA VAL A 366 -14.65 11.94 -42.60
C VAL A 366 -15.55 12.28 -43.77
N THR A 367 -15.16 11.85 -44.95
CA THR A 367 -15.92 11.96 -46.20
C THR A 367 -16.57 10.61 -46.59
N ASN A 368 -17.65 10.63 -47.33
CA ASN A 368 -18.23 9.45 -47.98
C ASN A 368 -17.37 9.04 -49.21
N PRO A 369 -17.63 7.88 -49.84
CA PRO A 369 -16.87 7.47 -51.04
C PRO A 369 -16.94 8.45 -52.19
N GLN A 370 -17.93 9.37 -52.21
CA GLN A 370 -18.07 10.42 -53.19
C GLN A 370 -17.37 11.74 -52.77
N GLY A 371 -16.58 11.74 -51.69
CA GLY A 371 -15.82 12.90 -51.23
C GLY A 371 -16.64 13.94 -50.45
N ASN A 372 -17.93 13.73 -50.21
CA ASN A 372 -18.75 14.66 -49.44
C ASN A 372 -18.55 14.47 -47.94
N PRO A 373 -18.47 15.56 -47.13
CA PRO A 373 -18.32 15.45 -45.69
C PRO A 373 -19.53 14.73 -45.06
N VAL A 374 -19.26 13.64 -44.37
CA VAL A 374 -20.28 12.95 -43.57
C VAL A 374 -20.19 13.55 -42.17
N ARG A 375 -21.28 14.16 -41.70
CA ARG A 375 -21.39 14.62 -40.32
C ARG A 375 -21.21 13.40 -39.38
N LYS A 376 -20.00 13.17 -38.90
CA LYS A 376 -19.71 12.28 -37.77
C LYS A 376 -19.55 13.08 -36.50
N SER A 377 -19.70 12.42 -35.39
CA SER A 377 -19.60 13.02 -34.06
C SER A 377 -18.36 13.89 -33.91
N SER A 378 -18.53 15.14 -33.46
CA SER A 378 -17.46 16.04 -33.05
C SER A 378 -16.85 15.65 -31.69
N LYS A 379 -17.15 14.45 -31.17
CA LYS A 379 -16.62 13.92 -29.91
C LYS A 379 -15.52 12.92 -30.16
N THR A 380 -14.54 12.90 -29.28
CA THR A 380 -13.52 11.84 -29.22
C THR A 380 -14.23 10.48 -29.05
N CYS A 381 -13.77 9.48 -29.78
CA CYS A 381 -14.20 8.11 -29.62
C CYS A 381 -13.06 7.32 -28.98
N TRP A 382 -13.31 6.84 -27.79
CA TRP A 382 -12.37 6.01 -27.03
C TRP A 382 -12.52 4.55 -27.45
N ALA A 383 -11.42 3.81 -27.37
CA ALA A 383 -11.36 2.36 -27.60
C ALA A 383 -10.75 1.69 -26.37
N LEU A 384 -11.46 0.76 -25.78
CA LEU A 384 -11.00 -0.04 -24.67
C LEU A 384 -10.82 -1.49 -25.14
N THR A 385 -9.59 -1.95 -25.25
CA THR A 385 -9.33 -3.38 -25.46
C THR A 385 -9.47 -4.12 -24.15
N ILE A 386 -10.36 -5.10 -24.09
CA ILE A 386 -10.67 -5.93 -22.92
C ILE A 386 -10.17 -7.35 -23.21
N THR A 387 -9.34 -7.89 -22.34
CA THR A 387 -8.71 -9.21 -22.50
C THR A 387 -8.98 -10.04 -21.26
N PRO A 388 -9.51 -11.30 -21.39
CA PRO A 388 -9.75 -12.19 -20.25
C PRO A 388 -8.43 -12.79 -19.73
N LEU A 389 -7.62 -11.93 -19.18
CA LEU A 389 -6.32 -12.19 -18.52
C LEU A 389 -6.17 -11.22 -17.37
N ASP A 390 -5.82 -11.75 -16.21
CA ASP A 390 -5.63 -10.98 -14.97
C ASP A 390 -4.23 -10.37 -14.83
N LYS A 391 -3.34 -10.50 -15.83
CA LYS A 391 -1.95 -10.07 -15.75
C LYS A 391 -1.42 -9.40 -17.02
N THR A 392 -0.34 -8.62 -16.86
CA THR A 392 0.39 -7.96 -17.95
C THR A 392 1.90 -8.20 -17.82
N CYS A 393 2.65 -8.00 -18.93
CA CYS A 393 4.11 -8.14 -18.91
C CYS A 393 4.77 -6.83 -18.49
N TYR A 394 5.82 -6.90 -17.67
CA TYR A 394 6.70 -5.78 -17.44
C TYR A 394 7.49 -5.42 -18.68
N PRO A 395 7.51 -4.15 -19.09
CA PRO A 395 8.43 -3.63 -20.08
C PRO A 395 9.82 -3.41 -19.44
N ARG A 396 10.77 -3.02 -20.27
CA ARG A 396 12.06 -2.54 -19.77
C ARG A 396 11.86 -1.26 -18.98
N ARG A 397 12.45 -1.19 -17.78
CA ARG A 397 12.46 -0.01 -16.90
C ARG A 397 13.29 1.13 -17.53
N SER A 398 12.81 2.35 -17.38
CA SER A 398 13.58 3.58 -17.60
C SER A 398 13.59 4.42 -16.33
N GLU A 399 14.52 5.34 -16.21
CA GLU A 399 14.60 6.31 -15.12
C GLU A 399 14.14 7.67 -15.62
N VAL A 400 13.36 8.39 -14.82
CA VAL A 400 12.81 9.71 -15.12
C VAL A 400 13.12 10.66 -13.98
N GLU A 401 13.76 11.80 -14.26
CA GLU A 401 13.97 12.85 -13.27
C GLU A 401 12.61 13.40 -12.81
N TYR A 402 12.46 13.55 -11.49
CA TYR A 402 11.23 13.97 -10.86
C TYR A 402 11.51 14.93 -9.70
N ASP A 403 10.75 16.02 -9.64
CA ASP A 403 10.86 17.07 -8.61
C ASP A 403 9.46 17.54 -8.26
N ASP A 404 8.70 16.73 -7.48
CA ASP A 404 7.34 17.00 -7.04
C ASP A 404 6.98 16.05 -5.87
N HIS A 405 5.73 16.04 -5.43
CA HIS A 405 5.25 15.12 -4.41
C HIS A 405 5.05 13.70 -4.96
N VAL A 406 5.36 12.72 -4.14
CA VAL A 406 5.02 11.31 -4.34
C VAL A 406 3.99 10.88 -3.28
N TYR A 407 3.20 9.86 -3.62
CA TYR A 407 1.99 9.50 -2.90
C TYR A 407 1.88 7.99 -2.70
N CYS A 408 1.30 7.57 -1.59
CA CYS A 408 0.89 6.19 -1.34
C CYS A 408 -0.25 6.13 -0.32
N VAL A 409 -0.83 4.95 -0.13
CA VAL A 409 -1.69 4.59 0.99
C VAL A 409 -1.28 3.22 1.52
N THR A 410 -1.48 2.99 2.80
CA THR A 410 -1.26 1.67 3.42
C THR A 410 -2.58 0.93 3.56
N VAL A 411 -2.61 -0.34 3.11
CA VAL A 411 -3.74 -1.26 3.28
C VAL A 411 -3.26 -2.59 3.86
N PRO A 412 -4.11 -3.35 4.59
CA PRO A 412 -3.70 -4.57 5.30
C PRO A 412 -3.05 -5.65 4.43
N SER A 413 -3.46 -5.83 3.16
CA SER A 413 -2.86 -6.83 2.26
C SER A 413 -1.49 -6.44 1.70
N GLY A 414 -1.08 -5.18 1.88
CA GLY A 414 0.14 -4.65 1.29
C GLY A 414 0.14 -4.52 -0.23
N CYS A 415 -1.03 -4.62 -0.86
CA CYS A 415 -1.15 -4.52 -2.31
C CYS A 415 -2.41 -3.76 -2.70
N ILE A 416 -2.27 -2.80 -3.62
CA ILE A 416 -3.35 -1.96 -4.11
C ILE A 416 -3.48 -2.02 -5.63
N ILE A 417 -4.66 -1.72 -6.14
CA ILE A 417 -4.91 -1.61 -7.58
C ILE A 417 -4.74 -0.16 -7.99
N VAL A 418 -3.79 0.10 -8.88
CA VAL A 418 -3.47 1.44 -9.37
C VAL A 418 -3.62 1.55 -10.88
N ARG A 419 -3.81 2.78 -11.34
CA ARG A 419 -3.89 3.13 -12.75
C ARG A 419 -3.08 4.39 -13.03
N ARG A 420 -2.23 4.33 -14.05
CA ARG A 420 -1.60 5.51 -14.64
C ARG A 420 -1.91 5.54 -16.14
N ASN A 421 -2.40 6.66 -16.65
CA ASN A 421 -2.80 6.83 -18.05
C ASN A 421 -3.71 5.69 -18.59
N LYS A 422 -3.13 4.66 -19.18
CA LYS A 422 -3.85 3.59 -19.92
C LYS A 422 -3.82 2.22 -19.26
N GLY A 423 -2.94 2.02 -18.29
CA GLY A 423 -2.67 0.71 -17.70
C GLY A 423 -3.17 0.61 -16.26
N VAL A 424 -3.78 -0.52 -15.93
CA VAL A 424 -4.12 -0.93 -14.57
C VAL A 424 -3.14 -2.01 -14.14
N VAL A 425 -2.58 -1.90 -12.93
CA VAL A 425 -1.68 -2.88 -12.33
C VAL A 425 -1.94 -3.00 -10.84
N VAL A 426 -1.56 -4.14 -10.26
CA VAL A 426 -1.44 -4.32 -8.81
C VAL A 426 -0.01 -3.98 -8.42
N SER A 427 0.16 -3.22 -7.36
CA SER A 427 1.46 -2.77 -6.85
C SER A 427 1.48 -2.84 -5.33
N GLY A 428 2.67 -2.94 -4.75
CA GLY A 428 2.86 -2.99 -3.31
C GLY A 428 2.64 -1.64 -2.61
N ASN A 429 2.68 -1.67 -1.30
CA ASN A 429 2.70 -0.52 -0.40
C ASN A 429 3.66 -0.77 0.79
N CYS A 430 3.80 0.17 1.71
CA CYS A 430 4.81 0.21 2.81
C CYS A 430 4.87 -1.00 3.76
N ARG A 431 6.03 -1.25 4.45
CA ARG A 431 6.55 -2.54 4.85
C ARG A 431 6.51 -2.96 6.33
N HIS A 432 7.02 -2.18 7.30
CA HIS A 432 7.20 -2.65 8.69
C HIS A 432 5.88 -2.84 9.42
N SER A 433 5.00 -1.86 9.40
CA SER A 433 3.65 -1.96 10.01
C SER A 433 2.86 -3.15 9.46
N GLU A 434 3.13 -3.56 8.20
CA GLU A 434 2.46 -4.70 7.56
C GLU A 434 2.92 -6.04 8.13
N ALA A 435 4.22 -6.20 8.44
CA ALA A 435 4.74 -7.43 9.05
C ALA A 435 4.09 -7.67 10.42
N TYR A 436 3.99 -6.64 11.24
CA TYR A 436 3.33 -6.74 12.56
C TYR A 436 1.82 -6.82 12.46
N ALA A 437 1.18 -6.11 11.54
CA ALA A 437 -0.25 -6.27 11.25
C ALA A 437 -0.57 -7.70 10.82
N ARG A 438 0.27 -8.30 9.96
CA ARG A 438 0.13 -9.69 9.53
C ARG A 438 0.35 -10.66 10.68
N LEU A 439 1.32 -10.40 11.56
CA LEU A 439 1.53 -11.19 12.78
C LEU A 439 0.26 -11.19 13.65
N ILE A 440 -0.32 -10.02 13.93
CA ILE A 440 -1.56 -9.87 14.71
C ILE A 440 -2.73 -10.63 14.06
N GLU A 441 -2.87 -10.53 12.74
CA GLU A 441 -3.92 -11.22 11.97
C GLU A 441 -3.78 -12.75 12.04
N VAL A 442 -2.59 -13.28 11.71
CA VAL A 442 -2.33 -14.73 11.66
C VAL A 442 -2.45 -15.37 13.05
N MET A 443 -2.05 -14.63 14.09
CA MET A 443 -2.22 -15.06 15.48
C MET A 443 -3.65 -14.89 16.00
N GLY A 444 -4.53 -14.21 15.27
CA GLY A 444 -5.95 -14.02 15.62
C GLY A 444 -6.21 -12.94 16.66
N TYR A 445 -5.32 -11.92 16.81
CA TYR A 445 -5.38 -10.91 17.86
C TYR A 445 -6.02 -9.57 17.45
N ASN A 446 -6.72 -9.53 16.30
CA ASN A 446 -7.33 -8.29 15.77
C ASN A 446 -8.32 -7.63 16.74
N ASP A 447 -9.11 -8.40 17.47
CA ASP A 447 -10.10 -7.85 18.39
C ASP A 447 -9.46 -7.35 19.69
N GLU A 448 -8.41 -8.01 20.16
CA GLU A 448 -7.60 -7.55 21.28
C GLU A 448 -6.85 -6.27 20.93
N PHE A 449 -6.30 -6.19 19.72
CA PHE A 449 -5.60 -4.97 19.25
C PHE A 449 -6.53 -3.76 19.22
N LYS A 450 -7.78 -3.90 18.76
CA LYS A 450 -8.78 -2.82 18.76
C LYS A 450 -9.11 -2.30 20.17
N LYS A 451 -9.02 -3.18 21.17
CA LYS A 451 -9.31 -2.86 22.58
C LYS A 451 -8.08 -2.46 23.38
N LEU A 452 -6.90 -2.47 22.76
CA LEU A 452 -5.63 -2.25 23.44
C LEU A 452 -5.60 -0.93 24.23
N LEU A 453 -6.17 0.14 23.67
CA LEU A 453 -6.26 1.46 24.32
C LEU A 453 -7.26 1.51 25.51
N GLU A 454 -8.05 0.47 25.73
CA GLU A 454 -8.88 0.35 26.94
C GLU A 454 -8.06 -0.11 28.15
N ILE A 455 -6.92 -0.74 27.94
CA ILE A 455 -6.04 -1.28 28.97
C ILE A 455 -5.30 -0.11 29.67
N PRO A 456 -5.31 -0.03 31.03
CA PRO A 456 -4.77 1.11 31.76
C PRO A 456 -3.32 1.47 31.43
N VAL A 457 -2.44 0.49 31.25
CA VAL A 457 -1.03 0.74 30.93
C VAL A 457 -0.85 1.40 29.56
N PHE A 458 -1.71 1.10 28.57
CA PHE A 458 -1.68 1.77 27.28
C PHE A 458 -2.25 3.18 27.30
N LYS A 459 -3.20 3.49 28.19
CA LYS A 459 -3.61 4.88 28.42
C LYS A 459 -2.48 5.71 28.97
N LYS A 460 -1.73 5.20 29.95
CA LYS A 460 -0.51 5.85 30.45
C LYS A 460 0.55 6.04 29.36
N LYS A 461 0.68 5.09 28.45
CA LYS A 461 1.58 5.23 27.28
C LYS A 461 1.21 6.42 26.41
N LEU A 462 -0.07 6.60 26.11
CA LEU A 462 -0.54 7.76 25.36
C LEU A 462 -0.25 9.08 26.11
N GLU A 463 -0.50 9.14 27.42
CA GLU A 463 -0.20 10.31 28.23
C GLU A 463 1.31 10.63 28.21
N LEU A 464 2.17 9.61 28.31
CA LEU A 464 3.62 9.78 28.22
C LEU A 464 4.04 10.28 26.81
N PHE A 465 3.42 9.74 25.78
CA PHE A 465 3.63 10.19 24.40
C PHE A 465 3.19 11.64 24.19
N GLU A 466 2.01 12.02 24.67
CA GLU A 466 1.54 13.41 24.59
C GLU A 466 2.46 14.36 25.33
N LYS A 467 2.98 13.97 26.52
CA LYS A 467 3.91 14.76 27.31
C LYS A 467 5.23 15.05 26.58
N HIS A 468 5.77 14.08 25.83
CA HIS A 468 7.12 14.18 25.24
C HIS A 468 7.13 14.27 23.70
N PHE A 469 6.00 14.00 23.05
CA PHE A 469 5.87 13.95 21.59
C PHE A 469 4.70 14.78 21.04
N GLY A 470 3.96 15.48 21.91
CA GLY A 470 2.81 16.30 21.54
C GLY A 470 3.13 17.43 20.54
N PRO A 471 2.13 18.09 19.95
CA PRO A 471 2.32 19.10 18.89
C PRO A 471 3.18 20.28 19.34
N ASP A 472 3.12 20.66 20.60
CA ASP A 472 3.84 21.81 21.18
C ASP A 472 5.28 21.51 21.63
N ILE A 473 5.72 20.24 21.52
CA ILE A 473 7.07 19.82 21.91
C ILE A 473 8.06 20.13 20.79
N ASP A 474 9.22 20.67 21.14
CA ASP A 474 10.30 20.95 20.19
C ASP A 474 10.79 19.69 19.46
N PHE A 475 11.25 19.84 18.22
CA PHE A 475 11.72 18.72 17.39
C PHE A 475 12.89 17.98 18.03
N VAL A 476 13.84 18.68 18.66
CA VAL A 476 15.03 18.07 19.28
C VAL A 476 14.61 17.20 20.46
N ASP A 477 13.64 17.65 21.23
CA ASP A 477 13.06 16.89 22.34
C ASP A 477 12.31 15.65 21.86
N LYS A 478 11.53 15.79 20.78
CA LYS A 478 10.87 14.65 20.14
C LYS A 478 11.89 13.64 19.63
N LEU A 479 12.92 14.11 18.93
CA LEU A 479 13.97 13.24 18.37
C LEU A 479 14.71 12.51 19.51
N PHE A 480 15.05 13.23 20.60
CA PHE A 480 15.70 12.63 21.76
C PHE A 480 14.84 11.52 22.38
N PHE A 481 13.58 11.83 22.68
CA PHE A 481 12.66 10.86 23.26
C PHE A 481 12.46 9.65 22.34
N PHE A 482 12.25 9.88 21.05
CA PHE A 482 12.00 8.86 20.07
C PHE A 482 13.17 7.89 19.92
N VAL A 483 14.37 8.44 19.71
CA VAL A 483 15.60 7.68 19.47
C VAL A 483 16.04 6.88 20.70
N ILE A 484 16.04 7.50 21.90
CA ILE A 484 16.57 6.87 23.11
C ILE A 484 15.54 5.97 23.76
N VAL A 485 14.29 6.42 23.79
CA VAL A 485 13.21 5.72 24.50
C VAL A 485 12.58 4.64 23.63
N ILE A 486 12.13 5.01 22.45
CA ILE A 486 11.34 4.10 21.61
C ILE A 486 12.27 3.12 20.88
N GLU A 487 13.11 3.62 20.00
CA GLU A 487 13.90 2.79 19.09
C GLU A 487 15.11 2.11 19.74
N ASN A 488 15.65 2.67 20.82
CA ASN A 488 16.82 2.08 21.49
C ASN A 488 16.47 1.19 22.70
N SER A 489 15.29 1.34 23.30
CA SER A 489 14.99 0.69 24.57
C SER A 489 13.64 -0.06 24.58
N SER A 490 12.51 0.62 24.31
CA SER A 490 11.17 0.03 24.41
C SER A 490 11.01 -1.17 23.48
N LEU A 491 11.25 -0.99 22.17
CA LEU A 491 11.15 -2.06 21.19
C LEU A 491 12.08 -3.24 21.52
N PHE A 492 13.30 -2.96 21.94
CA PHE A 492 14.27 -4.01 22.25
C PHE A 492 13.89 -4.90 23.44
N SER A 493 13.24 -4.34 24.46
CA SER A 493 12.70 -5.13 25.58
C SER A 493 11.67 -6.16 25.10
N GLN A 494 10.83 -5.75 24.16
CA GLN A 494 9.77 -6.58 23.60
C GLN A 494 10.31 -7.57 22.58
N PHE A 495 11.28 -7.19 21.76
CA PHE A 495 11.98 -8.07 20.83
C PHE A 495 12.68 -9.22 21.54
N ALA A 496 13.35 -8.93 22.65
CA ALA A 496 14.04 -9.95 23.45
C ALA A 496 13.08 -11.04 23.94
N ASN A 497 11.89 -10.68 24.39
CA ASN A 497 10.90 -11.64 24.88
C ASN A 497 10.41 -12.59 23.76
N ILE A 498 10.26 -12.11 22.52
CA ILE A 498 9.85 -12.95 21.39
C ILE A 498 11.02 -13.82 20.90
N LEU A 499 12.22 -13.24 20.75
CA LEU A 499 13.43 -13.95 20.32
C LEU A 499 13.82 -15.09 21.26
N ALA A 500 13.54 -14.93 22.57
CA ALA A 500 13.80 -15.96 23.58
C ALA A 500 13.17 -17.31 23.26
N MET A 501 12.00 -17.33 22.59
CA MET A 501 11.33 -18.57 22.20
C MET A 501 12.14 -19.37 21.18
N SER A 502 12.79 -18.69 20.23
CA SER A 502 13.69 -19.34 19.29
C SER A 502 14.98 -19.80 20.00
N ARG A 503 15.59 -18.90 20.76
CA ARG A 503 16.89 -19.15 21.45
C ARG A 503 16.84 -20.31 22.41
N PHE A 504 15.84 -20.34 23.29
CA PHE A 504 15.80 -21.26 24.42
C PHE A 504 14.90 -22.49 24.20
N LYS A 505 13.94 -22.41 23.28
CA LYS A 505 13.01 -23.51 22.97
C LYS A 505 13.09 -24.04 21.55
N GLY A 506 13.80 -23.37 20.64
CA GLY A 506 13.82 -23.73 19.23
C GLY A 506 12.44 -23.60 18.55
N ALA A 507 11.55 -22.74 19.09
CA ALA A 507 10.19 -22.51 18.61
C ALA A 507 10.06 -21.14 17.94
N MET A 508 9.02 -20.96 17.10
CA MET A 508 8.67 -19.67 16.47
C MET A 508 9.82 -19.03 15.67
N LYS A 509 10.58 -19.82 14.93
CA LYS A 509 11.81 -19.40 14.26
C LYS A 509 11.60 -18.33 13.19
N ASN A 510 10.48 -18.35 12.47
CA ASN A 510 10.23 -17.37 11.41
C ASN A 510 9.87 -16.00 12.00
N ILE A 511 9.05 -15.96 13.05
CA ILE A 511 8.77 -14.73 13.81
C ILE A 511 10.05 -14.21 14.44
N ALA A 512 10.88 -15.08 15.03
CA ALA A 512 12.17 -14.70 15.58
C ALA A 512 13.11 -14.08 14.52
N ASN A 513 13.17 -14.62 13.31
CA ASN A 513 13.93 -14.02 12.21
C ASN A 513 13.42 -12.62 11.86
N MET A 514 12.10 -12.44 11.76
CA MET A 514 11.48 -11.13 11.52
C MET A 514 11.87 -10.12 12.61
N ILE A 515 11.77 -10.53 13.88
CA ILE A 515 12.15 -9.69 15.03
C ILE A 515 13.65 -9.36 15.01
N ALA A 516 14.52 -10.31 14.67
CA ALA A 516 15.95 -10.07 14.55
C ALA A 516 16.27 -9.05 13.44
N TRP A 517 15.61 -9.14 12.28
CA TRP A 517 15.76 -8.16 11.21
C TRP A 517 15.24 -6.78 11.61
N SER A 518 14.06 -6.71 12.24
CA SER A 518 13.55 -5.45 12.81
C SER A 518 14.52 -4.85 13.83
N SER A 519 15.14 -5.69 14.70
CA SER A 519 16.11 -5.22 15.68
C SER A 519 17.33 -4.56 15.04
N ILE A 520 17.80 -5.07 13.90
CA ILE A 520 18.90 -4.48 13.13
C ILE A 520 18.47 -3.13 12.54
N ASP A 521 17.25 -3.03 12.01
CA ASP A 521 16.72 -1.79 11.45
C ASP A 521 16.58 -0.73 12.55
N GLU A 522 15.99 -1.06 13.70
CA GLU A 522 15.81 -0.13 14.81
C GLU A 522 17.15 0.33 15.42
N GLN A 523 18.16 -0.54 15.45
CA GLN A 523 19.50 -0.12 15.84
C GLN A 523 20.10 0.87 14.85
N GLY A 524 19.83 0.70 13.55
CA GLY A 524 20.21 1.65 12.49
C GLY A 524 19.55 3.01 12.67
N HIS A 525 18.24 3.03 12.96
CA HIS A 525 17.45 4.22 13.27
C HIS A 525 18.01 4.95 14.50
N SER A 526 18.25 4.22 15.59
CA SER A 526 18.81 4.78 16.82
C SER A 526 20.18 5.40 16.59
N ASN A 527 21.10 4.71 15.89
CA ASN A 527 22.44 5.21 15.59
C ASN A 527 22.39 6.50 14.73
N ALA A 528 21.53 6.55 13.72
CA ALA A 528 21.34 7.74 12.89
C ALA A 528 20.77 8.91 13.70
N GLY A 529 19.79 8.65 14.56
CA GLY A 529 19.19 9.66 15.42
C GLY A 529 20.21 10.23 16.45
N ILE A 530 21.04 9.38 17.05
CA ILE A 530 22.14 9.82 17.93
C ILE A 530 23.15 10.67 17.15
N PHE A 531 23.49 10.29 15.93
CA PHE A 531 24.34 11.10 15.06
C PHE A 531 23.74 12.49 14.80
N ILE A 532 22.45 12.56 14.46
CA ILE A 532 21.75 13.82 14.21
C ILE A 532 21.73 14.69 15.47
N LEU A 533 21.40 14.13 16.66
CA LEU A 533 21.42 14.84 17.92
C LEU A 533 22.80 15.40 18.25
N ASN A 534 23.85 14.61 18.04
CA ASN A 534 25.24 15.05 18.25
C ASN A 534 25.62 16.21 17.31
N GLN A 535 25.19 16.19 16.05
CA GLN A 535 25.41 17.30 15.12
C GLN A 535 24.65 18.57 15.58
N ILE A 536 23.39 18.42 16.01
CA ILE A 536 22.60 19.52 16.54
C ILE A 536 23.31 20.10 17.80
N PHE A 537 23.72 19.29 18.74
CA PHE A 537 24.37 19.77 19.98
C PHE A 537 25.75 20.39 19.71
N GLN A 538 26.43 19.98 18.64
CA GLN A 538 27.69 20.62 18.24
C GLN A 538 27.45 22.00 17.58
N GLU A 539 26.42 22.13 16.76
CA GLU A 539 26.12 23.37 16.03
C GLU A 539 25.25 24.34 16.84
N HIS A 540 24.40 23.81 17.73
CA HIS A 540 23.44 24.50 18.58
C HIS A 540 23.53 23.99 20.03
N PRO A 541 24.61 24.29 20.78
CA PRO A 541 24.82 23.78 22.14
C PRO A 541 23.70 24.17 23.14
N GLU A 542 23.01 25.27 22.87
CA GLU A 542 21.86 25.74 23.65
C GLU A 542 20.66 24.80 23.61
N MET A 543 20.56 23.92 22.60
CA MET A 543 19.49 22.92 22.46
C MET A 543 19.79 21.64 23.26
N LYS A 544 21.03 21.47 23.78
CA LYS A 544 21.38 20.32 24.59
C LYS A 544 20.78 20.45 25.99
N LYS A 545 19.94 19.49 26.38
CA LYS A 545 19.35 19.43 27.73
C LYS A 545 20.41 19.26 28.82
N SER A 546 20.09 19.71 30.03
CA SER A 546 20.92 19.41 31.20
C SER A 546 20.85 17.92 31.57
N GLN A 547 21.84 17.43 32.30
CA GLN A 547 21.86 16.06 32.80
C GLN A 547 20.61 15.75 33.65
N GLU A 548 20.19 16.68 34.49
CA GLU A 548 19.04 16.53 35.38
C GLU A 548 17.73 16.40 34.62
N ALA A 549 17.55 17.21 33.55
CA ALA A 549 16.35 17.11 32.69
C ALA A 549 16.27 15.78 31.94
N VAL A 550 17.43 15.28 31.46
CA VAL A 550 17.53 13.98 30.83
C VAL A 550 17.21 12.85 31.82
N GLU A 551 17.73 12.94 33.04
CA GLU A 551 17.45 11.96 34.10
C GLU A 551 15.98 11.88 34.46
N GLU A 552 15.27 13.01 34.51
CA GLU A 552 13.82 13.04 34.77
C GLU A 552 13.05 12.31 33.67
N ILE A 553 13.31 12.62 32.40
CA ILE A 553 12.67 11.97 31.24
C ILE A 553 12.90 10.45 31.27
N ILE A 554 14.14 10.01 31.49
CA ILE A 554 14.49 8.61 31.46
C ILE A 554 13.92 7.85 32.67
N LYS A 555 13.87 8.46 33.86
CA LYS A 555 13.26 7.84 35.05
C LYS A 555 11.75 7.68 34.88
N ASP A 556 11.04 8.68 34.35
CA ASP A 556 9.62 8.58 34.04
C ASP A 556 9.35 7.44 33.05
N TYR A 557 10.16 7.35 32.01
CA TYR A 557 10.04 6.31 31.01
C TYR A 557 10.29 4.91 31.57
N ILE A 558 11.38 4.69 32.30
CA ILE A 558 11.71 3.37 32.88
C ILE A 558 10.65 2.94 33.90
N ALA A 559 10.07 3.87 34.65
CA ALA A 559 8.95 3.58 35.54
C ALA A 559 7.73 3.07 34.76
N TYR A 560 7.36 3.75 33.65
CA TYR A 560 6.29 3.32 32.77
C TYR A 560 6.56 1.94 32.14
N GLU A 561 7.73 1.74 31.54
CA GLU A 561 8.07 0.45 30.88
C GLU A 561 8.11 -0.70 31.90
N SER A 562 8.49 -0.43 33.15
CA SER A 562 8.39 -1.43 34.21
C SER A 562 6.95 -1.86 34.49
N GLU A 563 5.97 -0.94 34.44
CA GLU A 563 4.55 -1.25 34.56
C GLU A 563 4.04 -2.02 33.28
N LEU A 564 4.53 -1.67 32.10
CA LEU A 564 4.21 -2.42 30.88
C LEU A 564 4.73 -3.85 30.95
N LEU A 565 5.94 -4.04 31.46
CA LEU A 565 6.51 -5.36 31.70
C LEU A 565 5.79 -6.13 32.83
N ASP A 566 5.24 -5.44 33.84
CA ASP A 566 4.35 -6.07 34.84
C ASP A 566 3.11 -6.65 34.16
N TRP A 567 2.49 -5.93 33.24
CA TRP A 567 1.38 -6.46 32.45
C TRP A 567 1.81 -7.59 31.52
N ILE A 568 2.98 -7.49 30.84
CA ILE A 568 3.46 -8.53 29.93
C ILE A 568 3.73 -9.85 30.67
N PHE A 569 4.31 -9.79 31.87
CA PHE A 569 4.68 -10.95 32.68
C PHE A 569 3.63 -11.31 33.77
N GLU A 570 2.44 -10.75 33.74
CA GLU A 570 1.40 -10.97 34.75
C GLU A 570 1.08 -12.45 34.98
N GLU A 571 1.07 -13.27 33.91
CA GLU A 571 0.79 -14.71 33.98
C GLU A 571 2.02 -15.56 34.35
N GLY A 572 3.19 -14.95 34.47
CA GLY A 572 4.44 -15.59 34.87
C GLY A 572 5.68 -15.16 34.09
N GLU A 573 6.85 -15.36 34.69
CA GLU A 573 8.14 -15.09 34.10
C GLU A 573 8.71 -16.31 33.37
N PHE A 574 9.74 -16.09 32.58
CA PHE A 574 10.46 -17.16 31.90
C PHE A 574 11.46 -17.87 32.84
N GLU A 575 11.79 -19.11 32.53
CA GLU A 575 12.77 -19.88 33.29
C GLU A 575 14.21 -19.36 33.12
N TRP A 576 14.48 -18.60 32.04
CA TRP A 576 15.82 -18.18 31.63
C TRP A 576 16.21 -16.80 32.16
N TYR A 577 15.25 -15.93 32.34
CA TYR A 577 15.42 -14.59 32.87
C TYR A 577 14.09 -14.05 33.42
N THR A 578 14.20 -13.04 34.26
CA THR A 578 13.07 -12.39 34.94
C THR A 578 12.73 -11.05 34.31
N LYS A 579 11.58 -10.46 34.70
CA LYS A 579 11.24 -9.07 34.38
C LYS A 579 12.37 -8.10 34.76
N GLU A 580 13.01 -8.30 35.93
CA GLU A 580 14.10 -7.44 36.38
C GLU A 580 15.33 -7.51 35.46
N ASP A 581 15.63 -8.68 34.91
CA ASP A 581 16.70 -8.83 33.92
C ASP A 581 16.38 -8.02 32.64
N VAL A 582 15.12 -8.00 32.18
CA VAL A 582 14.68 -7.18 31.03
C VAL A 582 14.75 -5.68 31.36
N VAL A 583 14.34 -5.26 32.56
CA VAL A 583 14.48 -3.85 33.00
C VAL A 583 15.97 -3.44 33.05
N ASN A 584 16.86 -4.30 33.54
CA ASN A 584 18.28 -4.03 33.52
C ASN A 584 18.85 -3.96 32.10
N PHE A 585 18.35 -4.79 31.18
CA PHE A 585 18.70 -4.72 29.76
C PHE A 585 18.33 -3.35 29.18
N MET A 586 17.11 -2.87 29.41
CA MET A 586 16.68 -1.53 28.96
C MET A 586 17.55 -0.43 29.54
N LYS A 587 17.82 -0.46 30.86
CA LYS A 587 18.68 0.51 31.55
C LYS A 587 20.10 0.52 30.98
N PHE A 588 20.64 -0.65 30.63
CA PHE A 588 21.94 -0.77 29.99
C PHE A 588 21.97 -0.10 28.61
N ARG A 589 20.95 -0.34 27.79
CA ARG A 589 20.85 0.27 26.46
C ARG A 589 20.72 1.79 26.54
N VAL A 590 19.89 2.30 27.45
CA VAL A 590 19.75 3.75 27.70
C VAL A 590 21.07 4.36 28.13
N ASP A 591 21.76 3.76 29.10
CA ASP A 591 23.08 4.24 29.58
C ASP A 591 24.11 4.30 28.43
N THR A 592 24.10 3.29 27.54
CA THR A 592 25.00 3.23 26.38
C THR A 592 24.70 4.37 25.39
N ALA A 593 23.43 4.62 25.09
CA ALA A 593 23.03 5.68 24.17
C ALA A 593 23.31 7.09 24.75
N LEU A 594 23.09 7.28 26.05
CA LEU A 594 23.41 8.54 26.73
C LEU A 594 24.90 8.84 26.68
N GLU A 595 25.75 7.84 26.91
CA GLU A 595 27.22 7.97 26.84
C GLU A 595 27.66 8.38 25.42
N GLN A 596 27.07 7.82 24.36
CA GLN A 596 27.35 8.21 22.97
C GLN A 596 26.99 9.68 22.66
N MET A 597 26.07 10.27 23.41
CA MET A 597 25.68 11.69 23.29
C MET A 597 26.42 12.60 24.30
N GLY A 598 27.40 12.07 25.04
CA GLY A 598 28.19 12.82 25.99
C GLY A 598 27.43 13.20 27.28
N TYR A 599 26.44 12.39 27.67
CA TYR A 599 25.82 12.43 29.00
C TYR A 599 26.45 11.38 29.92
N ASN A 600 26.26 11.54 31.22
CA ASN A 600 26.67 10.50 32.19
C ASN A 600 25.61 9.38 32.20
N LYS A 601 26.06 8.17 32.48
CA LYS A 601 25.20 7.01 32.77
C LYS A 601 24.31 7.32 33.98
N ILE A 602 23.08 6.88 33.95
CA ILE A 602 22.09 7.08 35.02
C ILE A 602 22.11 5.84 35.96
N TYR A 603 22.12 4.65 35.38
CA TYR A 603 21.89 3.41 36.12
C TYR A 603 23.19 2.64 36.44
N ASN A 604 24.22 2.79 35.62
CA ASN A 604 25.51 2.14 35.78
C ASN A 604 25.39 0.60 35.92
N ILE A 605 24.59 -0.02 35.02
CA ILE A 605 24.35 -1.48 35.04
C ILE A 605 25.64 -2.24 34.91
N THR A 606 25.87 -3.17 35.86
CA THR A 606 27.11 -4.00 35.89
C THR A 606 27.04 -5.14 34.88
N PRO A 607 28.20 -5.71 34.45
CA PRO A 607 28.22 -6.89 33.59
C PRO A 607 27.46 -8.10 34.16
N GLU A 608 27.42 -8.27 35.48
CA GLU A 608 26.66 -9.33 36.14
C GLU A 608 25.16 -9.13 35.98
N GLN A 609 24.67 -7.89 36.18
CA GLN A 609 23.25 -7.55 36.00
C GLN A 609 22.78 -7.68 34.54
N TYR A 610 23.70 -7.51 33.59
CA TYR A 610 23.43 -7.66 32.16
C TYR A 610 23.59 -9.09 31.64
N SER A 611 24.28 -9.96 32.39
CA SER A 611 24.79 -11.26 31.93
C SER A 611 23.72 -12.17 31.31
N LYS A 612 22.51 -12.19 31.90
CA LYS A 612 21.37 -13.02 31.41
C LYS A 612 20.76 -12.53 30.12
N MET A 613 20.97 -11.26 29.74
CA MET A 613 20.42 -10.68 28.49
C MET A 613 21.49 -10.53 27.39
N LYS A 614 22.75 -10.81 27.68
CA LYS A 614 23.88 -10.71 26.73
C LYS A 614 23.65 -11.52 25.45
N TRP A 615 22.93 -12.63 25.54
CA TRP A 615 22.57 -13.51 24.43
C TRP A 615 21.86 -12.77 23.31
N PHE A 616 21.11 -11.69 23.63
CA PHE A 616 20.40 -10.92 22.64
C PHE A 616 21.34 -10.26 21.63
N ASP A 617 22.37 -9.60 22.11
CA ASP A 617 23.39 -8.97 21.26
C ASP A 617 24.18 -10.01 20.46
N GLU A 618 24.47 -11.17 21.06
CA GLU A 618 25.10 -12.31 20.38
C GLU A 618 24.20 -12.87 19.25
N GLU A 619 22.89 -12.96 19.47
CA GLU A 619 21.93 -13.50 18.50
C GLU A 619 21.69 -12.53 17.33
N VAL A 620 21.59 -11.22 17.61
CA VAL A 620 21.16 -10.22 16.63
C VAL A 620 22.34 -9.59 15.88
N PHE A 621 23.45 -9.31 16.58
CA PHE A 621 24.53 -8.46 16.05
C PHE A 621 25.86 -9.16 15.80
N SER A 622 26.07 -10.39 16.29
CA SER A 622 27.42 -11.04 16.22
C SER A 622 27.81 -11.50 14.81
N GLY A 623 26.93 -11.59 13.87
CA GLY A 623 27.21 -11.93 12.47
C GLY A 623 27.78 -13.36 12.28
N GLU A 624 27.72 -14.24 13.28
CA GLU A 624 28.11 -15.65 13.14
C GLU A 624 27.17 -16.35 12.15
N SER A 625 27.74 -17.09 11.20
CA SER A 625 27.00 -17.88 10.22
C SER A 625 26.26 -19.01 10.92
N ASP A 626 24.97 -18.80 11.14
CA ASP A 626 24.07 -19.85 11.60
C ASP A 626 23.95 -20.97 10.56
N ASP A 627 23.60 -22.17 11.03
CA ASP A 627 23.31 -23.29 10.14
C ASP A 627 22.25 -22.90 9.10
N PHE A 628 22.68 -22.78 7.86
CA PHE A 628 21.86 -22.35 6.71
C PHE A 628 20.59 -23.22 6.55
N PHE A 629 20.62 -24.45 7.04
CA PHE A 629 19.48 -25.39 6.95
C PHE A 629 18.55 -25.29 8.17
N ALA A 630 19.00 -24.71 9.29
CA ALA A 630 18.23 -24.62 10.52
C ALA A 630 17.46 -23.29 10.66
N LYS A 631 18.06 -22.18 10.27
CA LYS A 631 17.42 -20.86 10.18
C LYS A 631 18.12 -19.99 9.11
N ARG A 632 17.41 -18.97 8.62
CA ARG A 632 17.99 -18.01 7.67
C ARG A 632 19.01 -17.14 8.43
N PRO A 633 20.26 -16.97 7.90
CA PRO A 633 21.27 -16.13 8.55
C PRO A 633 20.77 -14.69 8.71
N THR A 634 20.94 -14.10 9.89
CA THR A 634 20.67 -12.68 10.14
C THR A 634 21.67 -11.77 9.43
N ALA A 635 22.85 -12.30 9.10
CA ALA A 635 23.92 -11.63 8.33
C ALA A 635 23.73 -11.72 6.81
N TYR A 636 22.49 -11.73 6.31
CA TYR A 636 22.24 -11.68 4.86
C TYR A 636 22.61 -10.30 4.31
N THR A 637 23.88 -10.16 3.89
CA THR A 637 24.35 -8.99 3.14
C THR A 637 24.22 -9.26 1.64
N LYS A 638 23.56 -8.39 0.90
CA LYS A 638 23.65 -8.38 -0.57
C LYS A 638 25.09 -8.09 -0.96
N HIS A 639 25.67 -8.89 -1.86
CA HIS A 639 27.02 -8.65 -2.37
C HIS A 639 27.10 -7.30 -3.06
N ASP A 640 27.71 -6.32 -2.41
CA ASP A 640 28.14 -5.06 -2.98
C ASP A 640 29.60 -5.17 -3.41
N LYS A 641 29.83 -5.65 -4.62
CA LYS A 641 30.96 -5.12 -5.39
C LYS A 641 30.35 -4.22 -6.46
N PRO A 642 30.59 -2.91 -6.43
CA PRO A 642 30.37 -2.11 -7.63
C PRO A 642 31.22 -2.75 -8.74
N PHE A 643 30.58 -3.10 -9.84
CA PHE A 643 31.29 -3.49 -11.03
C PHE A 643 32.11 -2.27 -11.47
N ASP A 644 33.39 -2.29 -11.21
CA ASP A 644 34.33 -1.35 -11.78
C ASP A 644 34.49 -1.73 -13.25
N ALA A 645 34.31 -0.74 -14.14
CA ALA A 645 34.45 -0.95 -15.57
C ALA A 645 35.85 -1.47 -15.97
N GLU A 646 36.87 -1.28 -15.11
CA GLU A 646 38.24 -1.80 -15.31
C GLU A 646 38.37 -3.31 -15.00
N SER A 647 37.39 -3.95 -14.36
CA SER A 647 37.41 -5.39 -14.10
C SER A 647 36.79 -6.26 -15.21
N LEU A 648 36.35 -5.66 -16.30
CA LEU A 648 35.69 -6.33 -17.43
C LEU A 648 36.57 -6.47 -18.67
N PHE A 649 37.87 -6.06 -18.62
CA PHE A 649 38.82 -6.24 -19.72
C PHE A 649 40.11 -6.89 -19.24
#